data_c7cfeae74ddae4c32e28c8205f6939a7
#
_entry.id   c7cfeae74ddae4c32e28c8205f6939a7
#
_cell.length_a   1.000
_cell.length_b   1.000
_cell.length_c   1.000
_cell.angle_alpha   90.00
_cell.angle_beta   90.00
_cell.angle_gamma   90.00
#
_symmetry.space_group_name_H-M   'P 1'
#
loop_
_entity.id
_entity.type
_entity.pdbx_description
1 polymer ?
#
loop_
_entity_poly.entity_id
_entity_poly.type
_entity_poly.pdbx_seq_one_letter_code
_entity_poly.pdbx_strand_id
1 'polypeptide(L)'
;MGSLKLLESNRSEYLRNNWNYKFCHYTEFDYRILQNCISRKYNSYNTDSYNDITIMFDTETSKKHEARYLYVYHKNGKEEKLYQADDNHVVIWTLTIRLFDLDIATLYGRKPSELVKCIDLIREQLKGQFTHIYTHNLGYDYTYLRKFFFKSWGYPVEELNVKTHYPIMIKFENGIVFKDSLILAQRGLEKWAKDLDVAAKKQSGTWDYEKIRNQSDPLSDLELKYAEYDTLSGTQCIDKLRIQLHKCIGNMPYTSTGILRELVKLLGTENKAKKLYNKLLVSWEEYQILVTMFHGGYVHGNRNYLGSNHIFGLIQGFDFASSYPYIIMTHKFPMTKFVDIKKDVDIDYILRNKEDHAFMFRWVLVDVKLKDENFGMPILQYSKCKTLNDVTDNGRIIAAQCVALYTNEIDAALIDKYYTYNKKLSVVTEVKTARKDYLPKWYRDLVYQLFIDKTKLKGVDDILYTIQKFKINACFGLMVQRLDKIMYEEIFEDREIDGEIYHDGEYVFDPDMTQEMAFNKNVKKRSTILPYQWGVWITSYAMSNLFELGSCCKIWLYSDTDSVYGIGWDKNKVKKYNKKCKNLVRAAGYTGVEHKGKIYWPGVAETSRGDKYSEFKYVGAKRYCGRSYKDGELHITVAGVPKSAAFLLNDDIRNFKLGFTFDGEKSGKKLHTYKFVDDIYIDDNGNETGDSVDLSPCDYILSEVSYHSIDEYINATEEEYMECAEEYLDMVI
;
A
#
# COMPACT_ATOMS: atom_id res chain seq x y z
N MET A 1 5.49 -19.23 -23.96
CA MET A 1 6.85 -19.32 -23.39
C MET A 1 7.86 -18.84 -24.44
N GLY A 2 7.94 -17.53 -24.64
CA GLY A 2 9.00 -16.90 -25.42
C GLY A 2 10.25 -16.90 -24.54
N SER A 3 11.17 -17.77 -24.83
CA SER A 3 12.31 -18.11 -24.01
C SER A 3 13.28 -16.95 -23.83
N LEU A 4 13.66 -16.67 -22.58
CA LEU A 4 14.90 -15.99 -22.21
C LEU A 4 16.16 -16.59 -22.89
N LYS A 5 16.04 -17.75 -23.49
CA LYS A 5 17.10 -18.43 -24.26
C LYS A 5 17.62 -17.66 -25.47
N LEU A 6 16.96 -16.58 -25.90
CA LEU A 6 17.40 -15.81 -27.10
C LEU A 6 18.34 -14.65 -26.76
N LEU A 7 18.72 -14.43 -25.52
CA LEU A 7 19.57 -13.31 -25.10
C LEU A 7 21.00 -13.68 -24.71
N GLU A 8 21.33 -14.94 -24.72
CA GLU A 8 22.72 -15.41 -24.79
C GLU A 8 23.17 -15.26 -26.26
N SER A 9 23.25 -14.02 -26.73
CA SER A 9 23.88 -13.73 -28.00
C SER A 9 25.39 -13.76 -27.80
N ASN A 10 26.15 -14.17 -28.83
CA ASN A 10 27.62 -14.13 -28.88
C ASN A 10 28.21 -12.77 -28.43
N ARG A 11 27.41 -11.70 -28.37
CA ARG A 11 27.78 -10.34 -27.92
C ARG A 11 27.85 -10.20 -26.41
N SER A 12 26.92 -10.82 -25.66
CA SER A 12 27.00 -10.81 -24.19
C SER A 12 28.18 -11.65 -23.68
N GLU A 13 28.49 -12.73 -24.37
CA GLU A 13 29.66 -13.57 -24.10
C GLU A 13 30.96 -12.82 -24.39
N TYR A 14 31.02 -12.04 -25.48
CA TYR A 14 32.16 -11.18 -25.80
C TYR A 14 32.39 -10.14 -24.69
N LEU A 15 31.33 -9.47 -24.19
CA LEU A 15 31.44 -8.50 -23.11
C LEU A 15 31.88 -9.15 -21.81
N ARG A 16 31.35 -10.32 -21.43
CA ARG A 16 31.79 -11.06 -20.23
C ARG A 16 33.25 -11.38 -20.24
N ASN A 17 33.81 -11.72 -21.40
CA ASN A 17 35.19 -12.11 -21.53
C ASN A 17 36.17 -10.93 -21.69
N ASN A 18 35.70 -9.77 -22.09
CA ASN A 18 36.54 -8.64 -22.49
C ASN A 18 36.24 -7.32 -21.78
N TRP A 19 35.24 -7.29 -20.87
CA TRP A 19 34.86 -6.08 -20.19
C TRP A 19 34.99 -6.20 -18.66
N ASN A 20 35.66 -5.20 -18.08
CA ASN A 20 35.71 -5.01 -16.64
C ASN A 20 34.77 -3.86 -16.23
N TYR A 21 34.04 -4.07 -15.15
CA TYR A 21 33.22 -3.02 -14.55
C TYR A 21 34.00 -1.74 -14.31
N LYS A 22 33.38 -0.58 -14.56
CA LYS A 22 33.99 0.75 -14.35
C LYS A 22 33.10 1.59 -13.45
N PHE A 23 33.74 2.26 -12.50
CA PHE A 23 33.20 3.40 -11.79
C PHE A 23 33.98 4.64 -12.22
N CYS A 24 33.35 5.57 -12.94
CA CYS A 24 34.04 6.73 -13.51
C CYS A 24 33.11 7.92 -13.72
N HIS A 25 33.70 9.10 -13.83
CA HIS A 25 32.96 10.29 -14.26
C HIS A 25 32.34 10.06 -15.66
N TYR A 26 31.13 10.56 -15.90
CA TYR A 26 30.37 10.28 -17.14
C TYR A 26 31.09 10.68 -18.42
N THR A 27 31.98 11.67 -18.37
CA THR A 27 32.80 12.11 -19.54
C THR A 27 33.94 11.17 -19.90
N GLU A 28 34.34 10.26 -18.98
CA GLU A 28 35.44 9.32 -19.16
C GLU A 28 34.98 7.98 -19.73
N PHE A 29 33.65 7.78 -19.81
CA PHE A 29 33.09 6.51 -20.25
C PHE A 29 33.02 6.45 -21.78
N ASP A 30 33.48 5.33 -22.35
CA ASP A 30 33.32 5.07 -23.79
C ASP A 30 31.93 4.52 -24.09
N TYR A 31 30.99 5.41 -24.39
CA TYR A 31 29.59 5.07 -24.67
C TYR A 31 29.40 4.12 -25.87
N ARG A 32 30.41 4.02 -26.80
CA ARG A 32 30.32 3.12 -27.96
C ARG A 32 30.18 1.65 -27.56
N ILE A 33 30.63 1.28 -26.36
CA ILE A 33 30.44 -0.08 -25.82
C ILE A 33 28.95 -0.48 -25.76
N LEU A 34 28.04 0.49 -25.54
CA LEU A 34 26.60 0.27 -25.46
C LEU A 34 25.98 -0.22 -26.78
N GLN A 35 26.66 -0.01 -27.91
CA GLN A 35 26.21 -0.57 -29.19
C GLN A 35 26.20 -2.10 -29.17
N ASN A 36 27.06 -2.72 -28.34
CA ASN A 36 27.06 -4.16 -28.10
C ASN A 36 25.90 -4.63 -27.21
N CYS A 37 25.25 -3.70 -26.49
CA CYS A 37 24.12 -3.97 -25.60
C CYS A 37 22.76 -3.82 -26.32
N ILE A 38 22.75 -3.44 -27.62
CA ILE A 38 21.50 -3.24 -28.35
C ILE A 38 20.74 -4.56 -28.45
N SER A 39 19.56 -4.56 -27.84
CA SER A 39 18.65 -5.70 -27.85
C SER A 39 17.25 -5.21 -28.15
N ARG A 40 16.79 -5.39 -29.40
CA ARG A 40 15.44 -4.98 -29.78
C ARG A 40 14.41 -5.95 -29.22
N LYS A 41 13.55 -5.45 -28.36
CA LYS A 41 12.37 -6.17 -27.86
C LYS A 41 11.13 -5.37 -28.23
N TYR A 42 10.06 -6.07 -28.54
CA TYR A 42 8.77 -5.46 -28.86
C TYR A 42 7.80 -5.72 -27.71
N ASN A 43 7.07 -4.70 -27.33
CA ASN A 43 5.93 -4.88 -26.47
C ASN A 43 4.83 -5.60 -27.27
N SER A 44 4.23 -6.65 -26.71
CA SER A 44 3.17 -7.43 -27.35
C SER A 44 1.89 -6.64 -27.67
N TYR A 45 1.78 -5.42 -27.14
CA TYR A 45 0.62 -4.55 -27.28
C TYR A 45 0.89 -3.26 -28.07
N ASN A 46 2.17 -2.89 -28.22
CA ASN A 46 2.61 -1.70 -28.97
C ASN A 46 3.69 -2.08 -29.96
N THR A 47 3.82 -1.30 -31.02
CA THR A 47 4.89 -1.41 -32.01
C THR A 47 6.23 -0.86 -31.50
N ASP A 48 6.27 -0.32 -30.29
CA ASP A 48 7.44 0.30 -29.69
C ASP A 48 8.54 -0.73 -29.41
N SER A 49 9.73 -0.45 -29.91
CA SER A 49 10.92 -1.25 -29.61
C SER A 49 11.69 -0.62 -28.46
N TYR A 50 12.25 -1.44 -27.59
CA TYR A 50 13.06 -0.98 -26.45
C TYR A 50 14.33 -1.81 -26.27
N ASN A 51 15.32 -1.25 -25.61
CA ASN A 51 16.53 -1.95 -25.22
C ASN A 51 16.30 -2.73 -23.93
N ASP A 52 16.78 -3.97 -23.89
CA ASP A 52 16.62 -4.87 -22.75
C ASP A 52 17.83 -4.82 -21.81
N ILE A 53 18.24 -3.62 -21.44
CA ILE A 53 19.28 -3.33 -20.45
C ILE A 53 18.64 -2.79 -19.19
N THR A 54 19.29 -3.00 -18.06
CA THR A 54 18.87 -2.46 -16.78
C THR A 54 19.68 -1.20 -16.48
N ILE A 55 18.99 -0.08 -16.33
CA ILE A 55 19.59 1.20 -15.95
C ILE A 55 18.87 1.70 -14.71
N MET A 56 19.65 2.22 -13.77
CA MET A 56 19.13 2.88 -12.58
C MET A 56 19.97 4.09 -12.27
N PHE A 57 19.33 5.21 -11.92
CA PHE A 57 20.00 6.38 -11.35
C PHE A 57 19.51 6.64 -9.93
N ASP A 58 20.29 7.40 -9.21
CA ASP A 58 20.03 7.88 -7.87
C ASP A 58 20.72 9.22 -7.65
N THR A 59 20.21 10.05 -6.71
CA THR A 59 20.77 11.35 -6.40
C THR A 59 21.05 11.46 -4.91
N GLU A 60 22.22 11.99 -4.57
CA GLU A 60 22.52 12.38 -3.21
C GLU A 60 22.45 13.89 -3.07
N THR A 61 21.67 14.31 -2.09
CA THR A 61 21.43 15.74 -1.81
C THR A 61 22.16 16.20 -0.58
N SER A 62 22.33 17.50 -0.45
CA SER A 62 22.96 18.15 0.69
C SER A 62 22.33 19.50 0.96
N LYS A 63 22.44 19.98 2.20
CA LYS A 63 22.03 21.33 2.56
C LYS A 63 22.93 22.37 1.90
N LYS A 64 22.33 23.50 1.51
CA LYS A 64 23.06 24.70 1.05
C LYS A 64 23.50 25.58 2.20
N HIS A 65 22.71 25.63 3.25
CA HIS A 65 22.90 26.52 4.41
C HIS A 65 22.58 25.77 5.69
N GLU A 66 22.94 26.34 6.84
CA GLU A 66 22.46 25.85 8.12
C GLU A 66 20.95 26.05 8.22
N ALA A 67 20.26 25.09 8.80
CA ALA A 67 18.82 25.13 8.98
C ALA A 67 18.41 26.39 9.77
N ARG A 68 17.55 27.22 9.19
CA ARG A 68 16.95 28.37 9.87
C ARG A 68 15.59 28.00 10.41
N TYR A 69 15.32 28.45 11.61
CA TYR A 69 13.99 28.36 12.21
C TYR A 69 13.05 29.33 11.50
N LEU A 70 12.04 28.84 10.79
CA LEU A 70 11.20 29.72 9.97
C LEU A 70 9.71 29.69 10.30
N TYR A 71 9.16 28.67 10.97
CA TYR A 71 7.70 28.59 11.09
C TYR A 71 7.23 27.87 12.35
N VAL A 72 6.26 28.51 13.03
CA VAL A 72 5.35 27.82 13.96
C VAL A 72 4.04 27.63 13.21
N TYR A 73 3.71 26.40 12.87
CA TYR A 73 2.47 26.08 12.18
C TYR A 73 1.43 25.58 13.17
N HIS A 74 0.26 26.20 13.15
CA HIS A 74 -0.88 25.75 13.95
C HIS A 74 -1.77 24.83 13.13
N LYS A 75 -1.66 23.52 13.34
CA LYS A 75 -2.62 22.55 12.81
C LYS A 75 -3.55 22.12 13.94
N ASN A 76 -4.86 22.33 13.76
CA ASN A 76 -5.87 22.00 14.76
C ASN A 76 -5.66 22.71 16.12
N GLY A 77 -5.22 23.96 16.10
CA GLY A 77 -5.02 24.76 17.34
C GLY A 77 -3.82 24.35 18.19
N LYS A 78 -2.93 23.49 17.68
CA LYS A 78 -1.67 23.10 18.34
C LYS A 78 -0.47 23.63 17.57
N GLU A 79 0.52 24.15 18.30
CA GLU A 79 1.79 24.58 17.72
C GLU A 79 2.59 23.35 17.26
N GLU A 80 2.78 23.19 15.96
CA GLU A 80 3.80 22.30 15.40
C GLU A 80 5.02 23.16 15.05
N LYS A 81 6.17 22.86 15.64
CA LYS A 81 7.43 23.49 15.27
C LYS A 81 7.90 22.87 13.97
N LEU A 82 7.82 23.63 12.90
CA LEU A 82 8.45 23.28 11.63
C LEU A 82 9.84 23.90 11.60
N TYR A 83 10.85 23.06 11.55
CA TYR A 83 12.17 23.48 11.14
C TYR A 83 12.19 23.48 9.62
N GLN A 84 12.34 24.64 9.00
CA GLN A 84 12.62 24.66 7.58
C GLN A 84 14.09 24.25 7.42
N ALA A 85 14.33 23.07 6.86
CA ALA A 85 15.63 22.76 6.31
C ALA A 85 15.85 23.69 5.14
N ASP A 86 16.96 24.42 5.15
CA ASP A 86 17.32 25.27 4.03
C ASP A 86 17.51 24.43 2.77
N ASP A 87 17.22 25.05 1.64
CA ASP A 87 17.21 24.46 0.31
C ASP A 87 18.26 23.36 0.10
N ASN A 88 17.79 22.16 -0.10
CA ASN A 88 18.64 21.05 -0.51
C ASN A 88 18.85 21.09 -2.02
N HIS A 89 19.99 20.65 -2.48
CA HIS A 89 20.28 20.46 -3.89
C HIS A 89 21.03 19.16 -4.15
N VAL A 90 21.00 18.69 -5.37
CA VAL A 90 21.76 17.52 -5.81
C VAL A 90 23.25 17.85 -5.81
N VAL A 91 24.06 17.05 -5.14
CA VAL A 91 25.53 17.22 -5.05
C VAL A 91 26.26 16.19 -5.90
N ILE A 92 25.66 15.03 -6.06
CA ILE A 92 26.14 13.95 -6.94
C ILE A 92 24.93 13.17 -7.42
N TRP A 93 24.99 12.73 -8.64
CA TRP A 93 24.14 11.68 -9.17
C TRP A 93 25.00 10.51 -9.63
N THR A 94 24.45 9.31 -9.53
CA THR A 94 25.03 8.10 -10.08
C THR A 94 24.04 7.41 -11.03
N LEU A 95 24.57 6.73 -12.04
CA LEU A 95 23.78 5.97 -13.00
C LEU A 95 24.50 4.68 -13.33
N THR A 96 23.91 3.55 -12.95
CA THR A 96 24.44 2.22 -13.24
C THR A 96 23.79 1.62 -14.47
N ILE A 97 24.63 1.05 -15.35
CA ILE A 97 24.22 0.30 -16.54
C ILE A 97 24.60 -1.17 -16.35
N ARG A 98 23.61 -2.04 -16.53
CA ARG A 98 23.79 -3.49 -16.38
C ARG A 98 23.14 -4.24 -17.55
N LEU A 99 23.84 -5.25 -18.04
CA LEU A 99 23.34 -6.17 -19.06
C LEU A 99 23.20 -7.57 -18.44
N PHE A 100 21.97 -7.95 -18.06
CA PHE A 100 21.70 -9.19 -17.32
C PHE A 100 22.51 -9.30 -16.02
N ASP A 101 23.39 -10.30 -15.95
CA ASP A 101 24.26 -10.57 -14.81
C ASP A 101 25.61 -9.83 -14.88
N LEU A 102 25.81 -9.00 -15.90
CA LEU A 102 27.07 -8.26 -16.11
C LEU A 102 26.90 -6.78 -15.76
N ASP A 103 27.60 -6.30 -14.74
CA ASP A 103 27.75 -4.89 -14.43
C ASP A 103 28.67 -4.24 -15.48
N ILE A 104 28.12 -3.27 -16.23
CA ILE A 104 28.87 -2.55 -17.28
C ILE A 104 29.64 -1.38 -16.66
N ALA A 105 28.91 -0.43 -16.09
CA ALA A 105 29.49 0.74 -15.45
C ALA A 105 28.52 1.38 -14.49
N THR A 106 29.06 2.07 -13.48
CA THR A 106 28.38 3.13 -12.75
C THR A 106 29.05 4.45 -13.09
N LEU A 107 28.29 5.34 -13.69
CA LEU A 107 28.69 6.68 -14.10
C LEU A 107 28.24 7.67 -13.04
N TYR A 108 29.03 8.73 -12.83
CA TYR A 108 28.64 9.80 -11.92
C TYR A 108 28.91 11.17 -12.52
N GLY A 109 28.22 12.15 -11.99
CA GLY A 109 28.45 13.59 -12.22
C GLY A 109 27.95 14.39 -11.04
N ARG A 110 28.16 15.68 -11.10
CA ARG A 110 27.91 16.58 -9.96
C ARG A 110 26.70 17.49 -10.18
N LYS A 111 26.33 17.74 -11.42
CA LYS A 111 25.29 18.69 -11.81
C LYS A 111 24.10 17.97 -12.45
N PRO A 112 22.85 18.38 -12.16
CA PRO A 112 21.66 17.83 -12.81
C PRO A 112 21.71 17.85 -14.34
N SER A 113 22.22 18.93 -14.95
CA SER A 113 22.36 19.04 -16.40
C SER A 113 23.31 18.00 -16.99
N GLU A 114 24.27 17.51 -16.20
CA GLU A 114 25.20 16.46 -16.62
C GLU A 114 24.51 15.10 -16.70
N LEU A 115 23.55 14.82 -15.79
CA LEU A 115 22.74 13.59 -15.87
C LEU A 115 21.91 13.56 -17.17
N VAL A 116 21.30 14.69 -17.54
CA VAL A 116 20.56 14.82 -18.79
C VAL A 116 21.46 14.47 -19.97
N LYS A 117 22.67 15.09 -20.05
CA LYS A 117 23.66 14.80 -21.09
C LYS A 117 24.09 13.34 -21.11
N CYS A 118 24.33 12.75 -19.95
CA CYS A 118 24.69 11.33 -19.82
C CYS A 118 23.59 10.42 -20.39
N ILE A 119 22.33 10.67 -20.04
CA ILE A 119 21.19 9.91 -20.55
C ILE A 119 21.04 10.08 -22.07
N ASP A 120 21.23 11.28 -22.60
CA ASP A 120 21.20 11.55 -24.05
C ASP A 120 22.33 10.79 -24.79
N LEU A 121 23.55 10.77 -24.25
CA LEU A 121 24.67 10.02 -24.80
C LEU A 121 24.39 8.50 -24.80
N ILE A 122 23.81 7.97 -23.71
CA ILE A 122 23.39 6.57 -23.65
C ILE A 122 22.36 6.28 -24.76
N ARG A 123 21.35 7.13 -24.86
CA ARG A 123 20.24 6.98 -25.80
C ARG A 123 20.70 7.03 -27.27
N GLU A 124 21.65 7.91 -27.58
CA GLU A 124 22.25 8.01 -28.91
C GLU A 124 22.91 6.69 -29.32
N GLN A 125 23.70 6.08 -28.42
CA GLN A 125 24.36 4.80 -28.71
C GLN A 125 23.35 3.64 -28.80
N LEU A 126 22.24 3.72 -28.10
CA LEU A 126 21.13 2.76 -28.16
C LEU A 126 20.15 3.03 -29.29
N LYS A 127 20.49 3.93 -30.22
CA LYS A 127 19.74 4.27 -31.46
C LYS A 127 18.33 4.78 -31.22
N GLY A 128 18.12 5.58 -30.19
CA GLY A 128 16.87 6.25 -29.92
C GLY A 128 15.67 5.35 -29.60
N GLN A 129 15.91 4.08 -29.25
CA GLN A 129 14.85 3.17 -28.82
C GLN A 129 14.38 3.52 -27.41
N PHE A 130 13.17 3.07 -27.04
CA PHE A 130 12.68 3.23 -25.68
C PHE A 130 13.68 2.70 -24.66
N THR A 131 14.03 3.56 -23.72
CA THR A 131 15.02 3.27 -22.67
C THR A 131 14.36 3.38 -21.30
N HIS A 132 14.27 2.25 -20.61
CA HIS A 132 13.68 2.18 -19.27
C HIS A 132 14.74 2.41 -18.21
N ILE A 133 14.54 3.43 -17.40
CA ILE A 133 15.45 3.83 -16.33
C ILE A 133 14.70 3.75 -15.01
N TYR A 134 15.27 3.05 -14.03
CA TYR A 134 14.71 2.94 -12.69
C TYR A 134 15.34 3.95 -11.75
N THR A 135 14.62 4.29 -10.70
CA THR A 135 15.14 4.88 -9.47
C THR A 135 14.38 4.32 -8.27
N HIS A 136 14.91 4.47 -7.07
CA HIS A 136 14.28 3.93 -5.87
C HIS A 136 13.66 5.07 -5.06
N ASN A 137 12.34 5.28 -5.19
CA ASN A 137 11.57 6.45 -4.75
C ASN A 137 11.61 7.59 -5.78
N LEU A 138 11.11 7.29 -6.98
CA LEU A 138 11.13 8.20 -8.15
C LEU A 138 10.66 9.62 -7.84
N GLY A 139 9.63 9.79 -7.02
CA GLY A 139 9.08 11.11 -6.71
C GLY A 139 10.08 12.05 -6.06
N TYR A 140 11.02 11.51 -5.27
CA TYR A 140 12.07 12.31 -4.63
C TYR A 140 13.10 12.81 -5.66
N ASP A 141 13.76 11.90 -6.34
CA ASP A 141 14.82 12.24 -7.30
C ASP A 141 14.29 13.05 -8.49
N TYR A 142 13.10 12.67 -8.98
CA TYR A 142 12.47 13.36 -10.10
C TYR A 142 12.17 14.83 -9.77
N THR A 143 11.76 15.15 -8.55
CA THR A 143 11.50 16.53 -8.16
C THR A 143 12.71 17.43 -8.38
N TYR A 144 13.90 17.01 -7.98
CA TYR A 144 15.13 17.79 -8.19
C TYR A 144 15.55 17.92 -9.66
N LEU A 145 15.13 16.96 -10.49
CA LEU A 145 15.64 16.82 -11.86
C LEU A 145 14.63 17.26 -12.92
N ARG A 146 13.34 17.36 -12.58
CA ARG A 146 12.25 17.51 -13.53
C ARG A 146 12.40 18.76 -14.42
N LYS A 147 12.77 19.92 -13.88
CA LYS A 147 12.98 21.16 -14.65
C LYS A 147 14.10 20.99 -15.70
N PHE A 148 15.17 20.24 -15.36
CA PHE A 148 16.26 19.96 -16.29
C PHE A 148 15.81 19.02 -17.40
N PHE A 149 14.95 18.06 -17.10
CA PHE A 149 14.33 17.19 -18.10
C PHE A 149 13.39 17.97 -19.01
N PHE A 150 12.53 18.82 -18.44
CA PHE A 150 11.58 19.65 -19.20
C PHE A 150 12.30 20.58 -20.18
N LYS A 151 13.37 21.23 -19.71
CA LYS A 151 14.18 22.11 -20.55
C LYS A 151 14.82 21.39 -21.73
N SER A 152 15.17 20.11 -21.58
CA SER A 152 15.88 19.33 -22.60
C SER A 152 14.97 18.48 -23.46
N TRP A 153 13.88 17.94 -22.89
CA TRP A 153 13.04 16.92 -23.55
C TRP A 153 11.57 17.31 -23.67
N GLY A 154 11.18 18.47 -23.14
CA GLY A 154 9.77 18.87 -23.02
C GLY A 154 9.07 18.17 -21.85
N TYR A 155 7.79 18.45 -21.69
CA TYR A 155 6.97 17.82 -20.66
C TYR A 155 6.72 16.34 -20.93
N PRO A 156 6.43 15.53 -19.88
CA PRO A 156 6.06 14.13 -20.03
C PRO A 156 4.81 13.97 -20.90
N VAL A 157 4.78 12.94 -21.74
CA VAL A 157 3.60 12.57 -22.54
C VAL A 157 2.70 11.55 -21.84
N GLU A 158 3.18 10.92 -20.80
CA GLU A 158 2.41 9.97 -19.98
C GLU A 158 3.00 9.88 -18.57
N GLU A 159 2.16 10.00 -17.56
CA GLU A 159 2.49 9.79 -16.16
C GLU A 159 1.50 8.83 -15.49
N LEU A 160 2.01 8.03 -14.57
CA LEU A 160 1.19 7.21 -13.68
C LEU A 160 1.48 7.59 -12.24
N ASN A 161 0.62 8.40 -11.65
CA ASN A 161 0.72 8.84 -10.26
C ASN A 161 -0.22 8.01 -9.38
N VAL A 162 0.30 7.40 -8.28
CA VAL A 162 -0.55 6.71 -7.29
C VAL A 162 -1.21 7.69 -6.32
N LYS A 163 -0.56 8.80 -6.06
CA LYS A 163 -1.03 10.00 -5.34
C LYS A 163 -0.14 11.16 -5.75
N THR A 164 -0.46 12.36 -5.29
CA THR A 164 0.36 13.56 -5.50
C THR A 164 1.82 13.32 -5.11
N HIS A 165 2.76 13.74 -5.94
CA HIS A 165 4.21 13.56 -5.80
C HIS A 165 4.70 12.09 -5.68
N TYR A 166 3.92 11.13 -6.19
CA TYR A 166 4.29 9.71 -6.20
C TYR A 166 4.10 9.08 -7.58
N PRO A 167 4.89 9.52 -8.56
CA PRO A 167 4.91 8.88 -9.88
C PRO A 167 5.51 7.48 -9.78
N ILE A 168 4.87 6.51 -10.42
CA ILE A 168 5.40 5.15 -10.58
C ILE A 168 5.98 4.93 -11.97
N MET A 169 5.59 5.78 -12.91
CA MET A 169 6.12 5.80 -14.27
C MET A 169 5.95 7.18 -14.87
N ILE A 170 6.98 7.64 -15.56
CA ILE A 170 6.99 8.90 -16.33
C ILE A 170 7.60 8.60 -17.69
N LYS A 171 6.91 9.00 -18.77
CA LYS A 171 7.35 8.78 -20.14
C LYS A 171 7.47 10.10 -20.90
N PHE A 172 8.61 10.28 -21.56
CA PHE A 172 8.89 11.41 -22.44
C PHE A 172 8.72 11.01 -23.91
N GLU A 173 8.41 11.99 -24.76
CA GLU A 173 8.23 11.79 -26.20
C GLU A 173 9.48 11.18 -26.86
N ASN A 174 10.66 11.54 -26.39
CA ASN A 174 11.94 11.04 -26.87
C ASN A 174 12.21 9.55 -26.57
N GLY A 175 11.29 8.83 -25.90
CA GLY A 175 11.37 7.39 -25.60
C GLY A 175 12.05 7.06 -24.26
N ILE A 176 12.37 8.03 -23.43
CA ILE A 176 12.83 7.79 -22.06
C ILE A 176 11.61 7.45 -21.18
N VAL A 177 11.73 6.39 -20.37
CA VAL A 177 10.69 5.93 -19.46
C VAL A 177 11.30 5.73 -18.09
N PHE A 178 11.00 6.61 -17.15
CA PHE A 178 11.37 6.42 -15.75
C PHE A 178 10.37 5.52 -15.03
N LYS A 179 10.86 4.68 -14.11
CA LYS A 179 10.07 3.73 -13.33
C LYS A 179 10.51 3.71 -11.87
N ASP A 180 9.54 3.67 -10.95
CA ASP A 180 9.82 3.53 -9.52
C ASP A 180 10.06 2.05 -9.15
N SER A 181 11.18 1.78 -8.49
CA SER A 181 11.49 0.46 -7.95
C SER A 181 11.02 0.30 -6.49
N LEU A 182 10.77 1.37 -5.73
CA LEU A 182 10.28 1.30 -4.36
C LEU A 182 8.87 0.69 -4.30
N ILE A 183 7.98 1.11 -5.18
CA ILE A 183 6.61 0.59 -5.27
C ILE A 183 6.60 -0.87 -5.74
N LEU A 184 7.55 -1.24 -6.59
CA LEU A 184 7.74 -2.62 -7.01
C LEU A 184 8.29 -3.50 -5.87
N ALA A 185 9.29 -3.02 -5.13
CA ALA A 185 9.94 -3.72 -4.02
C ALA A 185 9.14 -3.67 -2.70
N GLN A 186 8.38 -2.58 -2.46
CA GLN A 186 7.67 -2.26 -1.20
C GLN A 186 8.57 -2.28 0.05
N ARG A 187 9.81 -1.87 -0.10
CA ARG A 187 10.81 -1.79 0.97
C ARG A 187 11.99 -0.95 0.55
N GLY A 188 12.72 -0.40 1.54
CA GLY A 188 13.95 0.33 1.28
C GLY A 188 15.03 -0.54 0.59
N LEU A 189 15.90 0.11 -0.15
CA LEU A 189 16.88 -0.53 -1.03
C LEU A 189 17.83 -1.49 -0.30
N GLU A 190 18.34 -1.09 0.87
CA GLU A 190 19.22 -1.94 1.70
C GLU A 190 18.55 -3.29 2.05
N LYS A 191 17.31 -3.22 2.51
CA LYS A 191 16.55 -4.42 2.85
C LYS A 191 16.23 -5.24 1.60
N TRP A 192 15.95 -4.61 0.48
CA TRP A 192 15.68 -5.28 -0.79
C TRP A 192 16.94 -6.00 -1.31
N ALA A 193 18.09 -5.33 -1.27
CA ALA A 193 19.39 -5.91 -1.63
C ALA A 193 19.77 -7.10 -0.74
N LYS A 194 19.51 -6.98 0.56
CA LYS A 194 19.73 -8.08 1.53
C LYS A 194 18.78 -9.25 1.27
N ASP A 195 17.49 -8.98 1.07
CA ASP A 195 16.46 -10.00 0.84
C ASP A 195 16.69 -10.73 -0.49
N LEU A 196 17.20 -10.04 -1.51
CA LEU A 196 17.55 -10.63 -2.79
C LEU A 196 18.96 -11.21 -2.83
N ASP A 197 19.74 -11.10 -1.77
CA ASP A 197 21.14 -11.54 -1.67
C ASP A 197 21.95 -11.16 -2.92
N VAL A 198 21.94 -9.87 -3.27
CA VAL A 198 22.74 -9.34 -4.37
C VAL A 198 24.20 -9.17 -3.92
N ALA A 199 25.14 -9.18 -4.87
CA ALA A 199 26.57 -9.05 -4.57
C ALA A 199 26.91 -7.65 -4.01
N ALA A 200 26.37 -6.60 -4.62
CA ALA A 200 26.49 -5.24 -4.14
C ALA A 200 25.44 -4.99 -3.03
N LYS A 201 25.90 -4.65 -1.84
CA LYS A 201 25.01 -4.33 -0.71
C LYS A 201 25.15 -2.86 -0.38
N LYS A 202 24.00 -2.16 -0.28
CA LYS A 202 23.96 -0.76 0.15
C LYS A 202 24.73 -0.60 1.47
N GLN A 203 25.55 0.43 1.55
CA GLN A 203 26.27 0.79 2.77
C GLN A 203 25.43 1.81 3.55
N SER A 204 25.04 1.48 4.77
CA SER A 204 24.29 2.39 5.63
C SER A 204 25.22 3.35 6.39
N GLY A 205 24.78 4.60 6.56
CA GLY A 205 25.40 5.55 7.50
C GLY A 205 26.65 6.28 7.03
N THR A 206 27.00 6.28 5.75
CA THR A 206 28.20 6.93 5.23
C THR A 206 27.95 8.27 4.54
N TRP A 207 26.68 8.60 4.22
CA TRP A 207 26.30 9.90 3.68
C TRP A 207 25.65 10.76 4.75
N ASP A 208 26.24 11.92 5.00
CA ASP A 208 25.73 12.91 5.96
C ASP A 208 24.90 13.96 5.22
N TYR A 209 23.58 13.84 5.29
CA TYR A 209 22.62 14.77 4.67
C TYR A 209 22.57 16.14 5.36
N GLU A 210 23.06 16.25 6.59
CA GLU A 210 23.09 17.50 7.34
C GLU A 210 24.29 18.38 7.00
N LYS A 211 25.32 17.81 6.38
CA LYS A 211 26.52 18.53 5.94
C LYS A 211 26.19 19.47 4.79
N ILE A 212 26.69 20.69 4.88
CA ILE A 212 26.61 21.67 3.80
C ILE A 212 27.67 21.35 2.75
N ARG A 213 27.26 21.23 1.48
CA ARG A 213 28.16 20.95 0.35
C ARG A 213 27.78 21.74 -0.88
N ASN A 214 28.77 22.12 -1.67
CA ASN A 214 28.59 22.61 -3.03
C ASN A 214 28.84 21.49 -4.06
N GLN A 215 28.33 21.66 -5.26
CA GLN A 215 28.55 20.70 -6.36
C GLN A 215 30.06 20.63 -6.76
N SER A 216 30.84 21.64 -6.45
CA SER A 216 32.30 21.69 -6.68
C SER A 216 33.14 21.06 -5.56
N ASP A 217 32.55 20.79 -4.39
CA ASP A 217 33.29 20.31 -3.23
C ASP A 217 33.79 18.86 -3.50
N PRO A 218 35.01 18.51 -3.11
CA PRO A 218 35.51 17.14 -3.27
C PRO A 218 34.72 16.19 -2.37
N LEU A 219 34.41 15.03 -2.92
CA LEU A 219 33.80 13.92 -2.18
C LEU A 219 34.89 12.93 -1.76
N SER A 220 34.74 12.37 -0.58
CA SER A 220 35.61 11.29 -0.11
C SER A 220 35.33 9.99 -0.84
N ASP A 221 36.30 9.06 -0.85
CA ASP A 221 36.13 7.73 -1.42
C ASP A 221 34.95 6.96 -0.80
N LEU A 222 34.66 7.22 0.49
CA LEU A 222 33.51 6.60 1.19
C LEU A 222 32.18 7.15 0.68
N GLU A 223 32.08 8.46 0.45
CA GLU A 223 30.89 9.11 -0.10
C GLU A 223 30.66 8.65 -1.56
N LEU A 224 31.70 8.60 -2.37
CA LEU A 224 31.63 8.08 -3.74
C LEU A 224 31.20 6.62 -3.77
N LYS A 225 31.76 5.80 -2.89
CA LYS A 225 31.41 4.39 -2.78
C LYS A 225 29.97 4.19 -2.30
N TYR A 226 29.50 5.04 -1.40
CA TYR A 226 28.09 5.03 -0.95
C TYR A 226 27.15 5.24 -2.15
N ALA A 227 27.34 6.33 -2.90
CA ALA A 227 26.54 6.66 -4.06
C ALA A 227 26.64 5.61 -5.18
N GLU A 228 27.82 5.02 -5.42
CA GLU A 228 28.02 3.92 -6.36
C GLU A 228 27.13 2.71 -6.01
N TYR A 229 27.14 2.30 -4.73
CA TYR A 229 26.49 1.07 -4.30
C TYR A 229 24.96 1.19 -4.29
N ASP A 230 24.38 2.36 -4.21
CA ASP A 230 22.92 2.55 -4.26
C ASP A 230 22.38 2.14 -5.63
N THR A 231 22.91 2.67 -6.71
CA THR A 231 22.47 2.30 -8.06
C THR A 231 22.94 0.91 -8.48
N LEU A 232 24.15 0.48 -8.07
CA LEU A 232 24.66 -0.84 -8.38
C LEU A 232 23.83 -1.94 -7.72
N SER A 233 23.51 -1.80 -6.43
CA SER A 233 22.65 -2.77 -5.73
C SER A 233 21.23 -2.79 -6.29
N GLY A 234 20.69 -1.64 -6.63
CA GLY A 234 19.35 -1.51 -7.20
C GLY A 234 19.23 -2.18 -8.58
N THR A 235 20.19 -1.99 -9.48
CA THR A 235 20.20 -2.68 -10.78
C THR A 235 20.31 -4.19 -10.63
N GLN A 236 21.14 -4.67 -9.70
CA GLN A 236 21.25 -6.10 -9.40
C GLN A 236 19.93 -6.66 -8.84
N CYS A 237 19.22 -5.91 -8.00
CA CYS A 237 17.90 -6.30 -7.50
C CYS A 237 16.86 -6.41 -8.61
N ILE A 238 16.82 -5.43 -9.52
CA ILE A 238 15.88 -5.44 -10.65
C ILE A 238 16.19 -6.63 -11.56
N ASP A 239 17.45 -6.90 -11.88
CA ASP A 239 17.82 -8.04 -12.73
C ASP A 239 17.48 -9.39 -12.08
N LYS A 240 17.76 -9.58 -10.79
CA LYS A 240 17.33 -10.80 -10.09
C LYS A 240 15.82 -10.97 -10.15
N LEU A 241 15.05 -9.90 -9.91
CA LEU A 241 13.61 -9.95 -9.96
C LEU A 241 13.09 -10.27 -11.37
N ARG A 242 13.62 -9.61 -12.43
CA ARG A 242 13.19 -9.87 -13.81
C ARG A 242 13.52 -11.30 -14.28
N ILE A 243 14.66 -11.84 -13.88
CA ILE A 243 15.03 -13.25 -14.14
C ILE A 243 14.01 -14.19 -13.48
N GLN A 244 13.70 -13.99 -12.20
CA GLN A 244 12.73 -14.81 -11.47
C GLN A 244 11.30 -14.71 -12.06
N LEU A 245 10.93 -13.54 -12.59
CA LEU A 245 9.64 -13.32 -13.22
C LEU A 245 9.60 -13.73 -14.70
N HIS A 246 10.73 -14.10 -15.29
CA HIS A 246 10.90 -14.35 -16.72
C HIS A 246 10.42 -13.17 -17.57
N LYS A 247 10.77 -11.93 -17.18
CA LYS A 247 10.35 -10.70 -17.85
C LYS A 247 11.52 -9.94 -18.45
N CYS A 248 11.29 -9.34 -19.62
CA CYS A 248 12.17 -8.31 -20.17
C CYS A 248 11.89 -6.96 -19.47
N ILE A 249 12.83 -6.03 -19.51
CA ILE A 249 12.76 -4.76 -18.78
C ILE A 249 11.52 -3.92 -19.13
N GLY A 250 11.14 -3.87 -20.41
CA GLY A 250 9.95 -3.16 -20.87
C GLY A 250 8.64 -3.75 -20.36
N ASN A 251 8.62 -5.04 -20.04
CA ASN A 251 7.44 -5.78 -19.59
C ASN A 251 7.43 -6.02 -18.07
N MET A 252 8.36 -5.41 -17.35
CA MET A 252 8.34 -5.46 -15.89
C MET A 252 7.11 -4.74 -15.35
N PRO A 253 6.39 -5.34 -14.39
CA PRO A 253 5.27 -4.67 -13.75
C PRO A 253 5.74 -3.45 -12.96
N TYR A 254 4.90 -2.42 -12.87
CA TYR A 254 5.21 -1.21 -12.09
C TYR A 254 5.07 -1.41 -10.59
N THR A 255 4.27 -2.38 -10.16
CA THR A 255 3.96 -2.62 -8.75
C THR A 255 4.06 -4.10 -8.40
N SER A 256 4.26 -4.41 -7.12
CA SER A 256 4.25 -5.80 -6.64
C SER A 256 2.93 -6.53 -6.94
N THR A 257 1.80 -5.83 -6.92
CA THR A 257 0.49 -6.40 -7.29
C THR A 257 0.39 -6.66 -8.80
N GLY A 258 1.11 -5.91 -9.62
CA GLY A 258 1.21 -6.11 -11.07
C GLY A 258 1.76 -7.49 -11.44
N ILE A 259 2.67 -8.04 -10.61
CA ILE A 259 3.22 -9.39 -10.80
C ILE A 259 2.10 -10.45 -10.76
N LEU A 260 1.24 -10.35 -9.78
CA LEU A 260 0.10 -11.28 -9.67
C LEU A 260 -0.94 -11.03 -10.76
N ARG A 261 -1.18 -9.76 -11.12
CA ARG A 261 -2.16 -9.39 -12.15
C ARG A 261 -1.87 -10.08 -13.49
N GLU A 262 -0.61 -10.17 -13.90
CA GLU A 262 -0.23 -10.87 -15.12
C GLU A 262 -0.55 -12.37 -15.05
N LEU A 263 -0.29 -13.02 -13.91
CA LEU A 263 -0.63 -14.42 -13.68
C LEU A 263 -2.15 -14.66 -13.67
N VAL A 264 -2.89 -13.81 -12.97
CA VAL A 264 -4.36 -13.84 -12.91
C VAL A 264 -4.96 -13.63 -14.30
N LYS A 265 -4.42 -12.70 -15.09
CA LYS A 265 -4.84 -12.44 -16.46
C LYS A 265 -4.62 -13.67 -17.37
N LEU A 266 -3.46 -14.32 -17.26
CA LEU A 266 -3.14 -15.52 -18.03
C LEU A 266 -4.14 -16.66 -17.71
N LEU A 267 -4.21 -17.05 -16.45
CA LEU A 267 -5.11 -18.12 -15.98
C LEU A 267 -6.58 -17.77 -16.23
N GLY A 268 -6.96 -16.51 -16.02
CA GLY A 268 -8.31 -16.04 -16.26
C GLY A 268 -8.71 -16.11 -17.73
N THR A 269 -7.78 -15.86 -18.66
CA THR A 269 -8.01 -15.99 -20.10
C THR A 269 -8.28 -17.45 -20.47
N GLU A 270 -7.44 -18.36 -20.01
CA GLU A 270 -7.59 -19.81 -20.21
C GLU A 270 -8.94 -20.33 -19.68
N ASN A 271 -9.39 -19.79 -18.55
CA ASN A 271 -10.63 -20.19 -17.87
C ASN A 271 -11.86 -19.33 -18.24
N LYS A 272 -11.77 -18.50 -19.27
CA LYS A 272 -12.86 -17.61 -19.74
C LYS A 272 -13.44 -16.71 -18.64
N ALA A 273 -12.61 -16.24 -17.72
CA ALA A 273 -13.03 -15.47 -16.55
C ALA A 273 -13.78 -14.18 -16.92
N LYS A 274 -13.43 -13.52 -18.03
CA LYS A 274 -14.15 -12.33 -18.50
C LYS A 274 -15.63 -12.61 -18.83
N LYS A 275 -15.96 -13.82 -19.31
CA LYS A 275 -17.35 -14.21 -19.56
C LYS A 275 -18.14 -14.30 -18.24
N LEU A 276 -17.54 -14.85 -17.19
CA LEU A 276 -18.15 -14.89 -15.86
C LEU A 276 -18.26 -13.47 -15.28
N TYR A 277 -17.18 -12.68 -15.34
CA TYR A 277 -17.17 -11.29 -14.90
C TYR A 277 -18.35 -10.49 -15.49
N ASN A 278 -18.54 -10.58 -16.81
CA ASN A 278 -19.63 -9.87 -17.49
C ASN A 278 -21.02 -10.34 -17.04
N LYS A 279 -21.18 -11.61 -16.63
CA LYS A 279 -22.43 -12.12 -16.05
C LYS A 279 -22.69 -11.58 -14.65
N LEU A 280 -21.64 -11.26 -13.90
CA LEU A 280 -21.69 -10.77 -12.54
C LEU A 280 -21.52 -9.25 -12.45
N LEU A 281 -21.42 -8.58 -13.59
CA LEU A 281 -21.22 -7.14 -13.65
C LEU A 281 -22.40 -6.44 -12.99
N VAL A 282 -22.07 -5.57 -12.03
CA VAL A 282 -23.00 -4.71 -11.31
C VAL A 282 -23.20 -3.39 -12.07
N SER A 283 -24.32 -2.70 -11.85
CA SER A 283 -24.53 -1.35 -12.37
C SER A 283 -23.64 -0.33 -11.65
N TRP A 284 -23.64 0.93 -12.12
CA TRP A 284 -22.93 2.00 -11.45
C TRP A 284 -23.46 2.23 -10.03
N GLU A 285 -24.78 2.28 -9.85
CA GLU A 285 -25.44 2.46 -8.56
C GLU A 285 -25.13 1.31 -7.59
N GLU A 286 -25.19 0.06 -8.08
CA GLU A 286 -24.80 -1.13 -7.29
C GLU A 286 -23.33 -1.08 -6.89
N TYR A 287 -22.47 -0.57 -7.78
CA TYR A 287 -21.05 -0.41 -7.48
C TYR A 287 -20.82 0.63 -6.39
N GLN A 288 -21.53 1.77 -6.42
CA GLN A 288 -21.45 2.78 -5.37
C GLN A 288 -21.90 2.23 -4.02
N ILE A 289 -22.98 1.46 -3.97
CA ILE A 289 -23.41 0.75 -2.76
C ILE A 289 -22.30 -0.20 -2.26
N LEU A 290 -21.68 -0.99 -3.14
CA LEU A 290 -20.59 -1.89 -2.77
C LEU A 290 -19.37 -1.15 -2.24
N VAL A 291 -19.04 0.02 -2.79
CA VAL A 291 -17.95 0.89 -2.29
C VAL A 291 -18.29 1.44 -0.91
N THR A 292 -19.54 1.82 -0.67
CA THR A 292 -20.00 2.26 0.65
C THR A 292 -19.94 1.13 1.67
N MET A 293 -20.37 -0.08 1.29
CA MET A 293 -20.32 -1.27 2.14
C MET A 293 -18.89 -1.75 2.43
N PHE A 294 -17.95 -1.51 1.49
CA PHE A 294 -16.58 -2.00 1.63
C PHE A 294 -15.89 -1.36 2.84
N HIS A 295 -15.39 -2.19 3.72
CA HIS A 295 -14.53 -1.79 4.83
C HIS A 295 -13.18 -2.51 4.75
N GLY A 296 -12.13 -1.86 5.27
CA GLY A 296 -10.81 -2.47 5.43
C GLY A 296 -10.76 -3.48 6.57
N GLY A 297 -9.57 -3.93 6.92
CA GLY A 297 -9.38 -4.78 8.09
C GLY A 297 -9.80 -4.07 9.37
N TYR A 298 -10.43 -4.80 10.28
CA TYR A 298 -10.85 -4.26 11.58
C TYR A 298 -9.63 -3.92 12.45
N VAL A 299 -9.51 -2.65 12.83
CA VAL A 299 -8.48 -2.17 13.77
C VAL A 299 -9.17 -1.41 14.87
N HIS A 300 -9.01 -1.85 16.12
CA HIS A 300 -9.65 -1.21 17.27
C HIS A 300 -9.00 -1.64 18.59
N GLY A 301 -8.97 -0.73 19.56
CA GLY A 301 -8.61 -1.02 20.93
C GLY A 301 -9.82 -0.93 21.85
N ASN A 302 -9.94 -1.86 22.79
CA ASN A 302 -11.05 -1.89 23.74
C ASN A 302 -11.10 -0.62 24.60
N ARG A 303 -12.17 0.16 24.47
CA ARG A 303 -12.35 1.45 25.15
C ARG A 303 -12.18 1.38 26.68
N ASN A 304 -12.55 0.26 27.28
CA ASN A 304 -12.50 0.10 28.74
C ASN A 304 -11.07 0.05 29.30
N TYR A 305 -10.08 -0.14 28.41
CA TYR A 305 -8.66 -0.24 28.75
C TYR A 305 -7.82 0.80 27.99
N LEU A 306 -8.49 1.73 27.30
CA LEU A 306 -7.83 2.78 26.51
C LEU A 306 -7.24 3.86 27.43
N GLY A 307 -6.10 4.44 27.04
CA GLY A 307 -5.59 5.68 27.60
C GLY A 307 -4.64 5.54 28.79
N SER A 308 -5.03 5.99 29.97
CA SER A 308 -4.12 6.18 31.10
C SER A 308 -3.63 4.90 31.77
N ASN A 309 -4.39 3.83 31.68
CA ASN A 309 -4.04 2.57 32.33
C ASN A 309 -3.23 1.69 31.39
N HIS A 310 -2.10 1.19 31.85
CA HIS A 310 -1.41 0.11 31.18
C HIS A 310 -1.81 -1.25 31.81
N ILE A 311 -1.75 -2.28 31.01
CA ILE A 311 -2.27 -3.58 31.36
C ILE A 311 -1.10 -4.50 31.64
N PHE A 312 -1.15 -5.14 32.82
CA PHE A 312 -0.15 -6.11 33.26
C PHE A 312 -0.64 -7.54 33.11
N GLY A 313 0.28 -8.44 32.95
CA GLY A 313 0.06 -9.88 32.96
C GLY A 313 0.41 -10.52 31.62
N LEU A 314 -0.05 -11.75 31.43
CA LEU A 314 0.19 -12.44 30.14
C LEU A 314 -0.82 -11.99 29.12
N ILE A 315 -0.44 -10.95 28.35
CA ILE A 315 -1.17 -10.54 27.15
C ILE A 315 -0.66 -11.39 26.00
N GLN A 316 -1.55 -12.10 25.35
CA GLN A 316 -1.19 -12.99 24.25
C GLN A 316 -1.90 -12.60 22.96
N GLY A 317 -1.13 -12.47 21.88
CA GLY A 317 -1.62 -12.27 20.53
C GLY A 317 -1.83 -13.59 19.80
N PHE A 318 -2.84 -13.64 18.94
CA PHE A 318 -3.06 -14.66 17.93
C PHE A 318 -3.24 -14.00 16.59
N ASP A 319 -2.53 -14.51 15.60
CA ASP A 319 -2.64 -14.08 14.19
C ASP A 319 -3.26 -15.18 13.34
N PHE A 320 -4.04 -14.79 12.31
CA PHE A 320 -4.54 -15.76 11.34
C PHE A 320 -3.47 -16.12 10.30
N ALA A 321 -3.24 -17.40 10.13
CA ALA A 321 -2.39 -17.89 9.06
C ALA A 321 -3.07 -17.66 7.69
N SER A 322 -2.68 -16.59 6.97
CA SER A 322 -3.22 -16.25 5.64
C SER A 322 -4.75 -16.09 5.64
N SER A 323 -5.27 -15.13 6.40
CA SER A 323 -6.70 -14.86 6.61
C SER A 323 -7.50 -14.74 5.31
N TYR A 324 -7.21 -13.76 4.46
CA TYR A 324 -7.94 -13.57 3.19
C TYR A 324 -7.82 -14.74 2.22
N PRO A 325 -6.63 -15.35 2.01
CA PRO A 325 -6.51 -16.58 1.23
C PRO A 325 -7.39 -17.74 1.72
N TYR A 326 -7.47 -17.93 3.03
CA TYR A 326 -8.35 -18.94 3.62
C TYR A 326 -9.81 -18.69 3.23
N ILE A 327 -10.29 -17.46 3.33
CA ILE A 327 -11.65 -17.06 2.98
C ILE A 327 -11.92 -17.29 1.49
N ILE A 328 -11.00 -16.87 0.62
CA ILE A 328 -11.08 -17.07 -0.83
C ILE A 328 -11.27 -18.55 -1.18
N MET A 329 -10.55 -19.43 -0.49
CA MET A 329 -10.61 -20.87 -0.77
C MET A 329 -11.85 -21.57 -0.23
N THR A 330 -12.42 -21.11 0.89
CA THR A 330 -13.33 -21.90 1.71
C THR A 330 -14.75 -21.36 1.85
N HIS A 331 -14.97 -20.07 1.56
CA HIS A 331 -16.28 -19.43 1.73
C HIS A 331 -17.03 -19.31 0.40
N LYS A 332 -18.34 -19.07 0.50
CA LYS A 332 -19.22 -18.83 -0.65
C LYS A 332 -19.44 -17.35 -0.86
N PHE A 333 -19.53 -16.91 -2.11
CA PHE A 333 -19.62 -15.54 -2.56
C PHE A 333 -20.81 -15.32 -3.49
N PRO A 334 -21.28 -14.08 -3.74
CA PRO A 334 -22.30 -13.82 -4.73
C PRO A 334 -21.82 -14.25 -6.12
N MET A 335 -22.42 -15.31 -6.66
CA MET A 335 -22.05 -15.94 -7.93
C MET A 335 -23.13 -15.85 -9.01
N THR A 336 -24.17 -15.06 -8.74
CA THR A 336 -25.16 -14.64 -9.73
C THR A 336 -25.27 -13.11 -9.73
N LYS A 337 -25.91 -12.54 -10.74
CA LYS A 337 -26.27 -11.12 -10.75
C LYS A 337 -27.20 -10.81 -9.58
N PHE A 338 -27.04 -9.64 -8.97
CA PHE A 338 -27.99 -9.14 -7.97
C PHE A 338 -29.35 -8.84 -8.62
N VAL A 339 -30.42 -9.18 -7.93
CA VAL A 339 -31.81 -8.92 -8.35
C VAL A 339 -32.57 -8.36 -7.16
N ASP A 340 -33.46 -7.43 -7.43
CA ASP A 340 -34.32 -6.83 -6.42
C ASP A 340 -35.31 -7.82 -5.84
N ILE A 341 -35.52 -7.77 -4.54
CA ILE A 341 -36.59 -8.52 -3.86
C ILE A 341 -37.81 -7.60 -3.76
N LYS A 342 -38.89 -7.98 -4.50
CA LYS A 342 -40.15 -7.21 -4.55
C LYS A 342 -41.08 -7.45 -3.34
N LYS A 343 -40.64 -8.20 -2.35
CA LYS A 343 -41.41 -8.50 -1.13
C LYS A 343 -40.80 -7.72 0.02
N ASP A 344 -41.65 -7.28 0.95
CA ASP A 344 -41.17 -6.79 2.23
C ASP A 344 -40.44 -7.93 2.94
N VAL A 345 -39.17 -7.71 3.25
CA VAL A 345 -38.33 -8.65 3.97
C VAL A 345 -37.76 -7.97 5.20
N ASP A 346 -37.74 -8.68 6.31
CA ASP A 346 -37.14 -8.27 7.55
C ASP A 346 -35.70 -8.80 7.70
N ILE A 347 -35.03 -8.35 8.71
CA ILE A 347 -33.66 -8.81 9.00
C ILE A 347 -33.63 -10.30 9.31
N ASP A 348 -34.67 -10.86 9.95
CA ASP A 348 -34.73 -12.28 10.29
C ASP A 348 -34.84 -13.15 9.05
N TYR A 349 -35.50 -12.68 7.99
CA TYR A 349 -35.50 -13.35 6.67
C TYR A 349 -34.09 -13.41 6.06
N ILE A 350 -33.37 -12.28 6.08
CA ILE A 350 -32.00 -12.19 5.56
C ILE A 350 -31.07 -13.14 6.31
N LEU A 351 -31.12 -13.10 7.65
CA LEU A 351 -30.26 -13.91 8.50
C LEU A 351 -30.53 -15.42 8.37
N ARG A 352 -31.79 -15.84 8.14
CA ARG A 352 -32.14 -17.25 7.90
C ARG A 352 -31.64 -17.76 6.56
N ASN A 353 -31.51 -16.92 5.56
CA ASN A 353 -31.12 -17.31 4.20
C ASN A 353 -29.64 -16.99 3.87
N LYS A 354 -28.86 -16.54 4.80
CA LYS A 354 -27.47 -16.05 4.61
C LYS A 354 -26.47 -17.09 4.11
N GLU A 355 -26.75 -18.39 4.27
CA GLU A 355 -25.82 -19.46 3.86
C GLU A 355 -25.82 -19.65 2.33
N ASP A 356 -26.98 -19.55 1.69
CA ASP A 356 -27.19 -19.81 0.27
C ASP A 356 -27.38 -18.54 -0.57
N HIS A 357 -27.70 -17.41 0.08
CA HIS A 357 -27.93 -16.13 -0.57
C HIS A 357 -27.04 -15.04 0.00
N ALA A 358 -26.46 -14.25 -0.89
CA ALA A 358 -25.85 -12.98 -0.58
C ALA A 358 -26.91 -11.88 -0.68
N PHE A 359 -26.90 -10.98 0.26
CA PHE A 359 -27.79 -9.83 0.29
C PHE A 359 -27.00 -8.53 0.31
N MET A 360 -27.49 -7.55 -0.39
CA MET A 360 -27.04 -6.17 -0.34
C MET A 360 -28.28 -5.33 -0.07
N PHE A 361 -28.29 -4.55 1.03
CA PHE A 361 -29.48 -3.86 1.46
C PHE A 361 -29.13 -2.64 2.31
N ARG A 362 -30.05 -1.70 2.35
CA ARG A 362 -30.03 -0.58 3.28
C ARG A 362 -30.74 -0.98 4.57
N TRP A 363 -30.10 -0.75 5.71
CA TRP A 363 -30.62 -1.04 7.02
C TRP A 363 -30.70 0.22 7.86
N VAL A 364 -31.87 0.58 8.32
CA VAL A 364 -32.10 1.67 9.26
C VAL A 364 -32.41 1.06 10.61
N LEU A 365 -31.55 1.31 11.55
CA LEU A 365 -31.60 0.81 12.92
C LEU A 365 -32.03 1.95 13.86
N VAL A 366 -32.94 1.65 14.78
CA VAL A 366 -33.47 2.62 15.76
C VAL A 366 -33.11 2.16 17.16
N ASP A 367 -32.78 3.10 18.07
CA ASP A 367 -32.38 2.87 19.44
C ASP A 367 -31.20 1.87 19.56
N VAL A 368 -30.14 2.14 18.83
CA VAL A 368 -28.98 1.25 18.71
C VAL A 368 -28.07 1.40 19.92
N LYS A 369 -27.69 0.27 20.52
CA LYS A 369 -26.71 0.26 21.61
C LYS A 369 -25.92 -1.05 21.63
N LEU A 370 -24.60 -0.97 21.89
CA LEU A 370 -23.77 -2.16 22.10
C LEU A 370 -24.31 -2.97 23.29
N LYS A 371 -24.57 -4.28 23.11
CA LYS A 371 -25.23 -5.15 24.10
C LYS A 371 -24.43 -5.27 25.39
N ASP A 372 -23.12 -5.42 25.28
CA ASP A 372 -22.21 -5.55 26.41
C ASP A 372 -21.21 -4.40 26.37
N GLU A 373 -21.39 -3.44 27.27
CA GLU A 373 -20.46 -2.30 27.39
C GLU A 373 -19.05 -2.75 27.81
N ASN A 374 -18.94 -3.88 28.53
CA ASN A 374 -17.65 -4.45 28.91
C ASN A 374 -16.93 -5.14 27.75
N PHE A 375 -17.65 -5.54 26.71
CA PHE A 375 -17.05 -6.10 25.50
C PHE A 375 -16.14 -5.11 24.78
N GLY A 376 -16.53 -3.84 24.71
CA GLY A 376 -15.71 -2.70 24.28
C GLY A 376 -15.17 -2.75 22.85
N MET A 377 -15.77 -3.56 21.96
CA MET A 377 -15.33 -3.78 20.59
C MET A 377 -16.50 -3.54 19.60
N PRO A 378 -16.84 -2.27 19.33
CA PRO A 378 -17.96 -1.92 18.44
C PRO A 378 -17.67 -2.27 16.97
N ILE A 379 -18.73 -2.60 16.22
CA ILE A 379 -18.64 -3.06 14.83
C ILE A 379 -18.95 -1.93 13.85
N LEU A 380 -20.02 -1.17 14.11
CA LEU A 380 -20.53 -0.12 13.22
C LEU A 380 -19.46 0.96 13.01
N GLN A 381 -19.02 1.13 11.78
CA GLN A 381 -18.01 2.14 11.42
C GLN A 381 -18.73 3.45 11.10
N TYR A 382 -18.42 4.51 11.86
CA TYR A 382 -19.05 5.84 11.73
C TYR A 382 -19.03 6.37 10.29
N SER A 383 -17.87 6.35 9.63
CA SER A 383 -17.71 6.82 8.25
C SER A 383 -18.47 6.01 7.17
N LYS A 384 -19.19 4.95 7.55
CA LYS A 384 -20.02 4.13 6.67
C LYS A 384 -21.50 4.21 7.02
N CYS A 385 -21.84 5.04 8.00
CA CYS A 385 -23.20 5.18 8.54
C CYS A 385 -23.62 6.64 8.47
N LYS A 386 -24.92 6.87 8.25
CA LYS A 386 -25.58 8.12 8.62
C LYS A 386 -26.18 7.93 10.00
N THR A 387 -26.02 8.88 10.91
CA THR A 387 -26.39 8.70 12.33
C THR A 387 -27.16 9.91 12.87
N LEU A 388 -27.95 9.65 13.92
CA LEU A 388 -28.63 10.68 14.72
C LEU A 388 -28.33 10.42 16.20
N ASN A 389 -27.88 11.47 16.93
CA ASN A 389 -27.58 11.43 18.36
C ASN A 389 -26.67 10.24 18.74
N ASP A 390 -25.50 10.17 18.11
CA ASP A 390 -24.58 9.06 18.28
C ASP A 390 -23.55 9.27 19.39
N VAL A 391 -23.09 8.15 19.93
CA VAL A 391 -21.92 8.03 20.82
C VAL A 391 -20.89 7.13 20.12
N THR A 392 -19.74 7.69 19.84
CA THR A 392 -18.68 6.99 19.15
C THR A 392 -17.45 6.71 20.00
N ASP A 393 -16.68 5.71 19.63
CA ASP A 393 -15.37 5.37 20.18
C ASP A 393 -14.42 5.03 19.05
N ASN A 394 -13.36 5.83 18.88
CA ASN A 394 -12.37 5.62 17.83
C ASN A 394 -13.03 5.32 16.45
N GLY A 395 -14.06 6.14 16.05
CA GLY A 395 -14.83 6.09 14.81
C GLY A 395 -15.71 4.86 14.65
N ARG A 396 -16.13 4.30 15.73
CA ARG A 396 -17.13 3.26 15.73
C ARG A 396 -18.27 3.64 16.67
N ILE A 397 -19.47 3.34 16.26
CA ILE A 397 -20.69 3.71 16.96
C ILE A 397 -20.92 2.72 18.11
N ILE A 398 -21.07 3.25 19.31
CA ILE A 398 -21.44 2.50 20.52
C ILE A 398 -22.93 2.53 20.73
N ALA A 399 -23.54 3.71 20.57
CA ALA A 399 -24.97 3.93 20.69
C ALA A 399 -25.38 5.05 19.75
N ALA A 400 -26.61 5.01 19.26
CA ALA A 400 -27.24 6.09 18.51
C ALA A 400 -28.76 5.96 18.55
N GLN A 401 -29.44 7.05 18.41
CA GLN A 401 -30.90 7.04 18.26
C GLN A 401 -31.30 6.42 16.94
N CYS A 402 -30.58 6.74 15.86
CA CYS A 402 -30.77 6.15 14.54
C CYS A 402 -29.42 5.91 13.87
N VAL A 403 -29.34 4.81 13.10
CA VAL A 403 -28.19 4.48 12.25
C VAL A 403 -28.71 3.94 10.93
N ALA A 404 -28.37 4.59 9.83
CA ALA A 404 -28.65 4.10 8.49
C ALA A 404 -27.35 3.69 7.78
N LEU A 405 -27.30 2.50 7.21
CA LEU A 405 -26.13 1.98 6.51
C LEU A 405 -26.52 1.01 5.37
N TYR A 406 -25.65 0.90 4.37
CA TYR A 406 -25.68 -0.22 3.44
C TYR A 406 -24.80 -1.35 3.99
N THR A 407 -25.31 -2.57 3.96
CA THR A 407 -24.63 -3.73 4.54
C THR A 407 -24.95 -5.03 3.80
N ASN A 408 -24.25 -6.10 4.17
CA ASN A 408 -24.54 -7.46 3.71
C ASN A 408 -24.96 -8.37 4.88
N GLU A 409 -25.40 -9.58 4.55
CA GLU A 409 -25.89 -10.55 5.53
C GLU A 409 -24.83 -11.00 6.56
N ILE A 410 -23.53 -10.88 6.25
CA ILE A 410 -22.44 -11.30 7.14
C ILE A 410 -22.23 -10.24 8.23
N ASP A 411 -22.09 -8.97 7.81
CA ASP A 411 -21.93 -7.85 8.75
C ASP A 411 -23.21 -7.65 9.56
N ALA A 412 -24.39 -7.77 8.93
CA ALA A 412 -25.66 -7.69 9.62
C ALA A 412 -25.80 -8.76 10.72
N ALA A 413 -25.30 -9.99 10.48
CA ALA A 413 -25.30 -11.03 11.51
C ALA A 413 -24.42 -10.68 12.73
N LEU A 414 -23.31 -9.96 12.50
CA LEU A 414 -22.48 -9.44 13.60
C LEU A 414 -23.19 -8.30 14.34
N ILE A 415 -23.78 -7.37 13.61
CA ILE A 415 -24.53 -6.25 14.22
C ILE A 415 -25.69 -6.78 15.05
N ASP A 416 -26.51 -7.69 14.53
CA ASP A 416 -27.62 -8.31 15.28
C ASP A 416 -27.14 -9.06 16.52
N LYS A 417 -25.97 -9.68 16.44
CA LYS A 417 -25.37 -10.40 17.57
C LYS A 417 -24.88 -9.48 18.68
N TYR A 418 -24.24 -8.35 18.35
CA TYR A 418 -23.50 -7.53 19.31
C TYR A 418 -24.20 -6.22 19.70
N TYR A 419 -25.27 -5.79 18.97
CA TYR A 419 -26.07 -4.61 19.31
C TYR A 419 -27.49 -4.99 19.71
N THR A 420 -28.06 -4.19 20.61
CA THR A 420 -29.51 -4.09 20.78
C THR A 420 -30.05 -2.95 19.91
N TYR A 421 -31.22 -3.11 19.38
CA TYR A 421 -31.93 -2.09 18.63
C TYR A 421 -33.43 -2.38 18.67
N ASN A 422 -34.25 -1.39 18.39
CA ASN A 422 -35.71 -1.53 18.34
C ASN A 422 -36.14 -2.23 17.05
N LYS A 423 -36.34 -3.55 17.11
CA LYS A 423 -36.71 -4.37 15.94
C LYS A 423 -38.01 -3.94 15.27
N LYS A 424 -38.94 -3.30 16.02
CA LYS A 424 -40.23 -2.90 15.46
C LYS A 424 -40.16 -1.63 14.63
N LEU A 425 -39.26 -0.73 14.99
CA LEU A 425 -39.02 0.53 14.31
C LEU A 425 -37.87 0.47 13.30
N SER A 426 -37.03 -0.54 13.37
CA SER A 426 -35.94 -0.73 12.44
C SER A 426 -36.38 -1.35 11.13
N VAL A 427 -35.92 -0.82 10.01
CA VAL A 427 -36.42 -1.15 8.67
C VAL A 427 -35.30 -1.61 7.76
N VAL A 428 -35.59 -2.60 6.92
CA VAL A 428 -34.72 -3.07 5.84
C VAL A 428 -35.33 -2.65 4.52
N THR A 429 -34.56 -1.95 3.69
CA THR A 429 -35.00 -1.43 2.40
C THR A 429 -33.99 -1.74 1.29
N GLU A 430 -34.34 -1.47 0.05
CA GLU A 430 -33.46 -1.60 -1.13
C GLU A 430 -32.78 -2.97 -1.23
N VAL A 431 -33.52 -4.02 -0.95
CA VAL A 431 -32.95 -5.38 -0.82
C VAL A 431 -32.68 -5.99 -2.17
N LYS A 432 -31.42 -6.28 -2.43
CA LYS A 432 -30.96 -7.07 -3.57
C LYS A 432 -30.38 -8.40 -3.11
N THR A 433 -30.58 -9.44 -3.88
CA THR A 433 -30.07 -10.78 -3.55
C THR A 433 -29.35 -11.43 -4.73
N ALA A 434 -28.36 -12.26 -4.41
CA ALA A 434 -27.66 -13.12 -5.36
C ALA A 434 -27.44 -14.50 -4.73
N ARG A 435 -27.42 -15.57 -5.53
CA ARG A 435 -27.09 -16.91 -5.03
C ARG A 435 -25.59 -16.99 -4.73
N LYS A 436 -25.25 -17.64 -3.64
CA LYS A 436 -23.88 -17.91 -3.24
C LYS A 436 -23.35 -19.21 -3.80
N ASP A 437 -22.09 -19.20 -4.19
CA ASP A 437 -21.31 -20.39 -4.49
C ASP A 437 -19.82 -20.12 -4.23
N TYR A 438 -19.00 -21.13 -4.30
CA TYR A 438 -17.55 -20.98 -4.23
C TYR A 438 -17.01 -20.18 -5.41
N LEU A 439 -15.95 -19.41 -5.17
CA LEU A 439 -15.22 -18.76 -6.26
C LEU A 439 -14.74 -19.80 -7.30
N PRO A 440 -14.50 -19.39 -8.56
CA PRO A 440 -14.03 -20.28 -9.60
C PRO A 440 -12.83 -21.11 -9.15
N LYS A 441 -12.87 -22.40 -9.47
CA LYS A 441 -11.84 -23.35 -9.02
C LYS A 441 -10.44 -22.92 -9.39
N TRP A 442 -10.25 -22.42 -10.63
CA TRP A 442 -8.93 -21.94 -11.10
C TRP A 442 -8.34 -20.85 -10.20
N TYR A 443 -9.17 -19.95 -9.66
CA TYR A 443 -8.71 -18.87 -8.79
C TYR A 443 -8.39 -19.38 -7.38
N ARG A 444 -9.23 -20.27 -6.83
CA ARG A 444 -8.97 -20.93 -5.55
C ARG A 444 -7.72 -21.80 -5.60
N ASP A 445 -7.50 -22.52 -6.70
CA ASP A 445 -6.29 -23.33 -6.92
C ASP A 445 -5.04 -22.45 -7.01
N LEU A 446 -5.11 -21.31 -7.69
CA LEU A 446 -4.02 -20.32 -7.70
C LEU A 446 -3.66 -19.86 -6.29
N VAL A 447 -4.65 -19.47 -5.50
CA VAL A 447 -4.43 -19.00 -4.12
C VAL A 447 -3.84 -20.12 -3.25
N TYR A 448 -4.32 -21.35 -3.41
CA TYR A 448 -3.79 -22.51 -2.71
C TYR A 448 -2.35 -22.82 -3.13
N GLN A 449 -2.03 -22.76 -4.42
CA GLN A 449 -0.66 -22.95 -4.90
C GLN A 449 0.30 -21.89 -4.32
N LEU A 450 -0.13 -20.62 -4.29
CA LEU A 450 0.66 -19.55 -3.67
C LEU A 450 0.86 -19.78 -2.16
N PHE A 451 -0.12 -20.36 -1.47
CA PHE A 451 0.00 -20.76 -0.07
C PHE A 451 1.02 -21.90 0.12
N ILE A 452 0.99 -22.91 -0.76
CA ILE A 452 1.98 -24.01 -0.78
C ILE A 452 3.38 -23.44 -0.97
N ASP A 453 3.57 -22.64 -2.02
CA ASP A 453 4.88 -22.09 -2.38
C ASP A 453 5.44 -21.22 -1.26
N LYS A 454 4.63 -20.28 -0.71
CA LYS A 454 5.02 -19.48 0.44
C LYS A 454 5.42 -20.35 1.64
N THR A 455 4.65 -21.40 1.94
CA THR A 455 4.89 -22.26 3.10
C THR A 455 6.18 -23.05 2.96
N LYS A 456 6.42 -23.65 1.80
CA LYS A 456 7.62 -24.46 1.52
C LYS A 456 8.90 -23.64 1.51
N LEU A 457 8.82 -22.35 1.17
CA LEU A 457 9.96 -21.44 1.12
C LEU A 457 10.32 -20.83 2.49
N LYS A 458 9.46 -20.97 3.50
CA LYS A 458 9.68 -20.38 4.84
C LYS A 458 10.96 -20.93 5.49
N GLY A 459 11.96 -20.04 5.66
CA GLY A 459 13.28 -20.40 6.22
C GLY A 459 14.10 -21.33 5.33
N VAL A 460 13.82 -21.36 4.03
CA VAL A 460 14.61 -22.05 2.98
C VAL A 460 15.16 -21.03 2.00
N ASP A 461 14.28 -20.15 1.50
CA ASP A 461 14.64 -19.06 0.60
C ASP A 461 13.78 -17.85 0.97
N ASP A 462 14.37 -16.91 1.69
CA ASP A 462 13.68 -15.73 2.19
C ASP A 462 13.26 -14.78 1.07
N ILE A 463 13.92 -14.84 -0.08
CA ILE A 463 13.62 -14.05 -1.27
C ILE A 463 12.31 -14.53 -1.89
N LEU A 464 12.30 -15.78 -2.30
CA LEU A 464 11.12 -16.39 -2.91
C LEU A 464 9.95 -16.43 -1.93
N TYR A 465 10.20 -16.68 -0.65
CA TYR A 465 9.19 -16.57 0.41
C TYR A 465 8.52 -15.20 0.41
N THR A 466 9.32 -14.13 0.34
CA THR A 466 8.83 -12.76 0.36
C THR A 466 8.02 -12.44 -0.90
N ILE A 467 8.50 -12.84 -2.08
CA ILE A 467 7.76 -12.68 -3.33
C ILE A 467 6.41 -13.42 -3.28
N GLN A 468 6.39 -14.64 -2.77
CA GLN A 468 5.14 -15.40 -2.64
C GLN A 468 4.21 -14.81 -1.59
N LYS A 469 4.75 -14.25 -0.49
CA LYS A 469 3.96 -13.52 0.50
C LYS A 469 3.27 -12.28 -0.11
N PHE A 470 3.95 -11.55 -1.00
CA PHE A 470 3.31 -10.44 -1.71
C PHE A 470 2.24 -10.91 -2.67
N LYS A 471 2.52 -11.93 -3.47
CA LYS A 471 1.54 -12.48 -4.42
C LYS A 471 0.26 -12.91 -3.71
N ILE A 472 0.38 -13.68 -2.63
CA ILE A 472 -0.80 -14.18 -1.92
C ILE A 472 -1.62 -13.07 -1.24
N ASN A 473 -0.96 -12.04 -0.70
CA ASN A 473 -1.64 -10.88 -0.14
C ASN A 473 -2.32 -10.03 -1.22
N ALA A 474 -1.72 -9.94 -2.40
CA ALA A 474 -2.27 -9.22 -3.53
C ALA A 474 -3.52 -9.88 -4.15
N CYS A 475 -3.78 -11.18 -3.89
CA CYS A 475 -4.98 -11.88 -4.38
C CYS A 475 -6.27 -11.16 -3.96
N PHE A 476 -6.37 -10.72 -2.72
CA PHE A 476 -7.49 -9.91 -2.24
C PHE A 476 -7.46 -8.49 -2.85
N GLY A 477 -6.31 -7.83 -2.81
CA GLY A 477 -6.16 -6.46 -3.29
C GLY A 477 -6.56 -6.25 -4.76
N LEU A 478 -6.39 -7.26 -5.61
CA LEU A 478 -6.84 -7.21 -7.00
C LEU A 478 -8.37 -7.16 -7.16
N MET A 479 -9.14 -7.67 -6.19
CA MET A 479 -10.60 -7.64 -6.22
C MET A 479 -11.18 -6.30 -5.81
N VAL A 480 -10.48 -5.56 -4.93
CA VAL A 480 -10.96 -4.29 -4.35
C VAL A 480 -10.31 -3.07 -4.95
N GLN A 481 -9.74 -3.18 -6.14
CA GLN A 481 -9.24 -2.02 -6.86
C GLN A 481 -10.40 -1.13 -7.28
N ARG A 482 -10.31 0.16 -6.96
CA ARG A 482 -11.31 1.14 -7.35
C ARG A 482 -11.41 1.19 -8.88
N LEU A 483 -12.62 0.93 -9.37
CA LEU A 483 -12.92 0.96 -10.81
C LEU A 483 -13.29 2.36 -11.30
N ASP A 484 -13.67 3.23 -10.40
CA ASP A 484 -14.10 4.62 -10.60
C ASP A 484 -12.97 5.64 -10.35
N LYS A 485 -11.75 5.17 -10.11
CA LYS A 485 -10.60 6.06 -9.83
C LYS A 485 -10.27 6.89 -11.06
N ILE A 486 -10.31 8.20 -10.88
CA ILE A 486 -9.79 9.20 -11.81
C ILE A 486 -8.30 9.38 -11.49
N MET A 487 -7.47 9.48 -12.50
CA MET A 487 -6.04 9.71 -12.35
C MET A 487 -5.78 11.20 -12.11
N TYR A 488 -4.77 11.50 -11.32
CA TYR A 488 -4.27 12.85 -11.17
C TYR A 488 -3.38 13.19 -12.37
N GLU A 489 -3.55 14.39 -12.91
CA GLU A 489 -2.61 15.03 -13.82
C GLU A 489 -1.83 16.08 -13.05
N GLU A 490 -0.52 16.11 -13.24
CA GLU A 490 0.34 17.17 -12.71
C GLU A 490 0.27 18.40 -13.61
N ILE A 491 0.20 19.56 -12.98
CA ILE A 491 0.27 20.86 -13.67
C ILE A 491 1.74 21.24 -13.78
N PHE A 492 2.20 21.51 -14.99
CA PHE A 492 3.61 21.84 -15.27
C PHE A 492 3.83 23.34 -15.53
N GLU A 493 2.76 24.09 -15.76
CA GLU A 493 2.74 25.55 -15.92
C GLU A 493 1.42 26.05 -15.34
N ASP A 494 1.44 27.28 -14.78
CA ASP A 494 0.24 27.89 -14.26
C ASP A 494 -0.87 27.93 -15.32
N ARG A 495 -2.04 27.41 -14.99
CA ARG A 495 -3.21 27.43 -15.89
C ARG A 495 -4.52 27.56 -15.14
N GLU A 496 -5.50 28.16 -15.78
CA GLU A 496 -6.87 28.26 -15.29
C GLU A 496 -7.68 27.05 -15.79
N ILE A 497 -8.36 26.36 -14.86
CA ILE A 497 -9.27 25.25 -15.15
C ILE A 497 -10.56 25.54 -14.37
N ASP A 498 -11.70 25.60 -15.05
CA ASP A 498 -13.04 25.83 -14.46
C ASP A 498 -13.13 27.09 -13.55
N GLY A 499 -12.31 28.11 -13.85
CA GLY A 499 -12.26 29.37 -13.09
C GLY A 499 -11.34 29.35 -11.87
N GLU A 500 -10.64 28.25 -11.60
CA GLU A 500 -9.59 28.13 -10.59
C GLU A 500 -8.22 28.17 -11.23
N ILE A 501 -7.26 28.86 -10.62
CA ILE A 501 -5.88 28.94 -11.06
C ILE A 501 -5.09 27.82 -10.37
N TYR A 502 -4.51 26.93 -11.16
CA TYR A 502 -3.61 25.88 -10.71
C TYR A 502 -2.17 26.26 -11.05
N HIS A 503 -1.27 26.06 -10.10
CA HIS A 503 0.13 26.38 -10.21
C HIS A 503 1.00 25.17 -10.57
N ASP A 504 2.19 25.43 -11.10
CA ASP A 504 3.20 24.39 -11.36
C ASP A 504 3.43 23.51 -10.12
N GLY A 505 3.42 22.20 -10.35
CA GLY A 505 3.55 21.18 -9.29
C GLY A 505 2.25 20.81 -8.56
N GLU A 506 1.15 21.51 -8.82
CA GLU A 506 -0.17 21.10 -8.33
C GLU A 506 -0.74 19.94 -9.14
N TYR A 507 -1.70 19.26 -8.55
CA TYR A 507 -2.34 18.10 -9.16
C TYR A 507 -3.85 18.33 -9.29
N VAL A 508 -4.36 18.10 -10.47
CA VAL A 508 -5.78 18.19 -10.77
C VAL A 508 -6.31 16.82 -11.20
N PHE A 509 -7.58 16.54 -10.92
CA PHE A 509 -8.27 15.44 -11.58
C PHE A 509 -8.58 15.81 -13.02
N ASP A 510 -8.53 14.83 -13.93
CA ASP A 510 -8.99 14.98 -15.31
C ASP A 510 -10.42 15.60 -15.28
N PRO A 511 -10.58 16.87 -15.70
CA PRO A 511 -11.86 17.59 -15.57
C PRO A 511 -12.96 17.00 -16.47
N ASP A 512 -12.56 16.31 -17.55
CA ASP A 512 -13.49 15.69 -18.49
C ASP A 512 -13.90 14.25 -18.07
N MET A 513 -13.39 13.75 -16.95
CA MET A 513 -13.59 12.39 -16.49
C MET A 513 -14.44 12.34 -15.23
N THR A 514 -15.67 11.89 -15.32
CA THR A 514 -16.48 11.57 -14.15
C THR A 514 -16.13 10.19 -13.57
N GLN A 515 -16.44 9.95 -12.29
CA GLN A 515 -16.24 8.63 -11.67
C GLN A 515 -17.02 7.53 -12.40
N GLU A 516 -18.23 7.83 -12.88
CA GLU A 516 -19.01 6.89 -13.67
C GLU A 516 -18.36 6.57 -15.02
N MET A 517 -17.82 7.58 -15.70
CA MET A 517 -17.08 7.37 -16.95
C MET A 517 -15.84 6.51 -16.74
N ALA A 518 -15.10 6.76 -15.64
CA ALA A 518 -13.95 5.95 -15.25
C ALA A 518 -14.36 4.50 -14.96
N PHE A 519 -15.44 4.29 -14.21
CA PHE A 519 -16.02 2.97 -13.97
C PHE A 519 -16.37 2.27 -15.29
N ASN A 520 -17.16 2.92 -16.16
CA ASN A 520 -17.60 2.37 -17.45
C ASN A 520 -16.42 2.02 -18.38
N LYS A 521 -15.33 2.79 -18.32
CA LYS A 521 -14.08 2.53 -19.04
C LYS A 521 -13.37 1.30 -18.47
N ASN A 522 -13.25 1.23 -17.13
CA ASN A 522 -12.48 0.18 -16.46
C ASN A 522 -13.15 -1.19 -16.50
N VAL A 523 -14.47 -1.28 -16.37
CA VAL A 523 -15.21 -2.57 -16.45
C VAL A 523 -15.11 -3.21 -17.84
N LYS A 524 -14.90 -2.42 -18.89
CA LYS A 524 -14.74 -2.91 -20.26
C LYS A 524 -13.35 -3.49 -20.55
N LYS A 525 -12.33 -3.13 -19.75
CA LYS A 525 -10.96 -3.63 -19.94
C LYS A 525 -10.91 -5.16 -19.91
N ARG A 526 -10.15 -5.76 -20.81
CA ARG A 526 -9.94 -7.23 -20.85
C ARG A 526 -9.28 -7.77 -19.58
N SER A 527 -8.49 -6.96 -18.91
CA SER A 527 -7.78 -7.32 -17.67
C SER A 527 -8.66 -7.26 -16.42
N THR A 528 -9.82 -6.62 -16.48
CA THR A 528 -10.77 -6.55 -15.37
C THR A 528 -11.65 -7.80 -15.39
N ILE A 529 -11.29 -8.79 -14.58
CA ILE A 529 -11.89 -10.13 -14.57
C ILE A 529 -12.30 -10.63 -13.19
N LEU A 530 -12.00 -9.87 -12.13
CA LEU A 530 -12.36 -10.18 -10.75
C LEU A 530 -13.47 -9.23 -10.30
N PRO A 531 -14.69 -9.71 -9.99
CA PRO A 531 -15.78 -8.88 -9.50
C PRO A 531 -15.48 -8.19 -8.17
N TYR A 532 -15.76 -6.90 -8.05
CA TYR A 532 -15.53 -6.11 -6.85
C TYR A 532 -16.30 -6.62 -5.63
N GLN A 533 -17.53 -7.10 -5.82
CA GLN A 533 -18.36 -7.66 -4.76
C GLN A 533 -17.68 -8.83 -4.03
N TRP A 534 -16.84 -9.62 -4.69
CA TRP A 534 -16.13 -10.70 -4.00
C TRP A 534 -15.20 -10.16 -2.91
N GLY A 535 -14.52 -9.04 -3.20
CA GLY A 535 -13.65 -8.37 -2.22
C GLY A 535 -14.41 -7.83 -1.01
N VAL A 536 -15.61 -7.28 -1.21
CA VAL A 536 -16.48 -6.81 -0.12
C VAL A 536 -16.81 -7.94 0.84
N TRP A 537 -17.26 -9.09 0.32
CA TRP A 537 -17.57 -10.26 1.15
C TRP A 537 -16.35 -10.84 1.87
N ILE A 538 -15.15 -10.75 1.27
CA ILE A 538 -13.91 -11.21 1.93
C ILE A 538 -13.66 -10.45 3.23
N THR A 539 -13.81 -9.14 3.24
CA THR A 539 -13.58 -8.34 4.45
C THR A 539 -14.64 -8.58 5.52
N SER A 540 -15.90 -8.75 5.12
CA SER A 540 -16.99 -9.11 6.03
C SER A 540 -16.76 -10.47 6.70
N TYR A 541 -16.37 -11.49 5.93
CA TYR A 541 -15.99 -12.79 6.50
C TYR A 541 -14.76 -12.71 7.39
N ALA A 542 -13.77 -11.88 7.02
CA ALA A 542 -12.57 -11.69 7.85
C ALA A 542 -12.92 -11.06 9.21
N MET A 543 -13.77 -10.04 9.21
CA MET A 543 -14.27 -9.42 10.44
C MET A 543 -15.08 -10.44 11.27
N SER A 544 -15.93 -11.24 10.65
CA SER A 544 -16.68 -12.30 11.34
C SER A 544 -15.76 -13.32 12.01
N ASN A 545 -14.70 -13.78 11.31
CA ASN A 545 -13.71 -14.70 11.88
C ASN A 545 -12.92 -14.05 13.04
N LEU A 546 -12.60 -12.76 12.92
CA LEU A 546 -11.90 -12.02 13.94
C LEU A 546 -12.72 -11.92 15.23
N PHE A 547 -14.02 -11.63 15.12
CA PHE A 547 -14.95 -11.59 16.25
C PHE A 547 -15.19 -12.98 16.87
N GLU A 548 -15.18 -14.04 16.07
CA GLU A 548 -15.23 -15.42 16.58
C GLU A 548 -13.99 -15.74 17.41
N LEU A 549 -12.78 -15.37 16.93
CA LEU A 549 -11.53 -15.56 17.64
C LEU A 549 -11.47 -14.69 18.92
N GLY A 550 -11.85 -13.42 18.82
CA GLY A 550 -11.87 -12.49 19.96
C GLY A 550 -12.75 -12.97 21.10
N SER A 551 -13.87 -13.67 20.78
CA SER A 551 -14.73 -14.30 21.79
C SER A 551 -14.09 -15.49 22.51
N CYS A 552 -12.89 -15.94 22.13
CA CYS A 552 -12.14 -17.00 22.78
C CYS A 552 -11.29 -16.51 23.95
N CYS A 553 -11.12 -15.21 24.17
CA CYS A 553 -10.46 -14.68 25.37
C CYS A 553 -11.46 -14.02 26.33
N LYS A 554 -11.07 -13.92 27.62
CA LYS A 554 -11.92 -13.27 28.63
C LYS A 554 -11.98 -11.77 28.42
N ILE A 555 -10.84 -11.17 28.09
CA ILE A 555 -10.69 -9.75 27.82
C ILE A 555 -10.03 -9.61 26.47
N TRP A 556 -10.77 -9.10 25.49
CA TRP A 556 -10.25 -8.72 24.19
C TRP A 556 -9.75 -7.27 24.27
N LEU A 557 -8.45 -7.06 24.13
CA LEU A 557 -7.82 -5.77 24.34
C LEU A 557 -7.66 -4.97 23.05
N TYR A 558 -7.15 -5.61 22.01
CA TYR A 558 -6.77 -4.92 20.76
C TYR A 558 -6.82 -5.86 19.57
N SER A 559 -7.14 -5.31 18.42
CA SER A 559 -7.04 -6.00 17.13
C SER A 559 -6.42 -5.12 16.05
N ASP A 560 -5.68 -5.76 15.15
CA ASP A 560 -5.20 -5.15 13.93
C ASP A 560 -5.36 -6.13 12.76
N THR A 561 -6.40 -5.95 11.98
CA THR A 561 -6.70 -6.64 10.72
C THR A 561 -6.91 -8.16 10.86
N ASP A 562 -5.90 -8.91 11.18
CA ASP A 562 -5.87 -10.38 11.30
C ASP A 562 -5.28 -10.88 12.61
N SER A 563 -5.10 -9.98 13.60
CA SER A 563 -4.59 -10.29 14.91
C SER A 563 -5.56 -9.90 16.03
N VAL A 564 -5.54 -10.69 17.11
CA VAL A 564 -6.29 -10.44 18.37
C VAL A 564 -5.34 -10.51 19.53
N TYR A 565 -5.27 -9.44 20.31
CA TYR A 565 -4.54 -9.40 21.58
C TYR A 565 -5.51 -9.43 22.74
N GLY A 566 -5.29 -10.35 23.68
CA GLY A 566 -6.20 -10.53 24.81
C GLY A 566 -5.60 -11.27 25.99
N ILE A 567 -6.38 -11.32 27.07
CA ILE A 567 -6.05 -11.99 28.33
C ILE A 567 -7.04 -13.11 28.60
N GLY A 568 -6.56 -14.19 29.22
CA GLY A 568 -7.42 -15.29 29.68
C GLY A 568 -8.00 -16.11 28.53
N TRP A 569 -7.17 -16.51 27.58
CA TRP A 569 -7.54 -17.32 26.42
C TRP A 569 -8.06 -18.70 26.80
N ASP A 570 -9.25 -19.05 26.30
CA ASP A 570 -9.79 -20.40 26.35
C ASP A 570 -9.18 -21.25 25.24
N LYS A 571 -8.19 -22.05 25.62
CA LYS A 571 -7.47 -22.93 24.70
C LYS A 571 -8.37 -23.93 23.97
N ASN A 572 -9.50 -24.35 24.59
CA ASN A 572 -10.43 -25.28 23.98
C ASN A 572 -11.27 -24.59 22.90
N LYS A 573 -11.71 -23.35 23.14
CA LYS A 573 -12.40 -22.55 22.12
C LYS A 573 -11.49 -22.28 20.92
N VAL A 574 -10.22 -21.88 21.15
CA VAL A 574 -9.23 -21.70 20.07
C VAL A 574 -8.99 -23.00 19.29
N LYS A 575 -8.86 -24.15 19.99
CA LYS A 575 -8.75 -25.46 19.32
C LYS A 575 -9.98 -25.78 18.50
N LYS A 576 -11.18 -25.48 19.00
CA LYS A 576 -12.46 -25.68 18.27
C LYS A 576 -12.50 -24.80 17.00
N TYR A 577 -12.13 -23.52 17.12
CA TYR A 577 -11.99 -22.61 15.98
C TYR A 577 -11.01 -23.18 14.94
N ASN A 578 -9.81 -23.55 15.34
CA ASN A 578 -8.80 -24.12 14.43
C ASN A 578 -9.26 -25.43 13.79
N LYS A 579 -10.01 -26.28 14.51
CA LYS A 579 -10.63 -27.50 13.94
C LYS A 579 -11.68 -27.16 12.87
N LYS A 580 -12.53 -26.15 13.13
CA LYS A 580 -13.49 -25.61 12.15
C LYS A 580 -12.79 -25.18 10.86
N CYS A 581 -11.72 -24.36 10.97
CA CYS A 581 -10.95 -23.91 9.82
C CYS A 581 -10.38 -25.07 9.00
N LYS A 582 -9.75 -26.04 9.65
CA LYS A 582 -9.20 -27.23 8.98
C LYS A 582 -10.29 -28.05 8.26
N ASN A 583 -11.46 -28.17 8.86
CA ASN A 583 -12.58 -28.89 8.24
C ASN A 583 -13.12 -28.15 7.01
N LEU A 584 -13.23 -26.83 7.05
CA LEU A 584 -13.65 -26.02 5.88
C LEU A 584 -12.63 -26.10 4.75
N VAL A 585 -11.34 -26.09 5.06
CA VAL A 585 -10.27 -26.29 4.05
C VAL A 585 -10.43 -27.67 3.37
N ARG A 586 -10.66 -28.73 4.15
CA ARG A 586 -10.88 -30.07 3.60
C ARG A 586 -12.17 -30.16 2.78
N ALA A 587 -13.26 -29.58 3.27
CA ALA A 587 -14.54 -29.54 2.54
C ALA A 587 -14.44 -28.81 1.20
N ALA A 588 -13.56 -27.80 1.13
CA ALA A 588 -13.27 -27.07 -0.11
C ALA A 588 -12.35 -27.84 -1.07
N GLY A 589 -11.87 -29.04 -0.70
CA GLY A 589 -11.00 -29.89 -1.51
C GLY A 589 -9.50 -29.63 -1.36
N TYR A 590 -9.08 -28.96 -0.28
CA TYR A 590 -7.67 -28.62 0.00
C TYR A 590 -7.16 -29.28 1.28
N THR A 591 -5.85 -29.23 1.50
CA THR A 591 -5.20 -29.82 2.69
C THR A 591 -4.23 -28.84 3.34
N GLY A 592 -3.75 -29.20 4.52
CA GLY A 592 -2.59 -28.53 5.11
C GLY A 592 -1.31 -28.84 4.33
N VAL A 593 -0.34 -27.97 4.44
CA VAL A 593 0.97 -28.08 3.76
C VAL A 593 2.02 -28.47 4.79
N GLU A 594 2.66 -29.61 4.56
CA GLU A 594 3.76 -30.05 5.42
C GLU A 594 5.06 -29.33 5.04
N HIS A 595 5.75 -28.80 6.05
CA HIS A 595 7.05 -28.19 5.91
C HIS A 595 7.84 -28.29 7.21
N LYS A 596 9.06 -28.82 7.15
CA LYS A 596 9.95 -29.00 8.31
C LYS A 596 9.27 -29.72 9.50
N GLY A 597 8.53 -30.81 9.22
CA GLY A 597 7.85 -31.63 10.22
C GLY A 597 6.61 -30.98 10.86
N LYS A 598 6.15 -29.81 10.39
CA LYS A 598 4.94 -29.14 10.83
C LYS A 598 3.95 -29.00 9.67
N ILE A 599 2.65 -29.24 9.94
CA ILE A 599 1.58 -29.02 8.96
C ILE A 599 0.98 -27.63 9.18
N TYR A 600 1.09 -26.79 8.18
CA TYR A 600 0.53 -25.43 8.15
C TYR A 600 -0.83 -25.43 7.49
N TRP A 601 -1.80 -24.79 8.11
CA TRP A 601 -3.17 -24.68 7.61
C TRP A 601 -3.56 -23.23 7.43
N PRO A 602 -4.16 -22.84 6.31
CA PRO A 602 -4.68 -21.47 6.16
C PRO A 602 -5.87 -21.23 7.11
N GLY A 603 -6.03 -20.01 7.59
CA GLY A 603 -7.13 -19.58 8.46
C GLY A 603 -7.01 -19.96 9.93
N VAL A 604 -6.07 -20.81 10.33
CA VAL A 604 -5.90 -21.15 11.75
C VAL A 604 -5.30 -19.98 12.54
N ALA A 605 -5.75 -19.83 13.77
CA ALA A 605 -5.15 -18.89 14.71
C ALA A 605 -3.86 -19.47 15.27
N GLU A 606 -2.75 -18.77 15.06
CA GLU A 606 -1.42 -19.13 15.55
C GLU A 606 -0.90 -18.04 16.50
N THR A 607 -0.02 -18.41 17.40
CA THR A 607 0.68 -17.50 18.31
C THR A 607 2.15 -17.82 18.35
N SER A 608 3.00 -16.81 18.49
CA SER A 608 4.45 -16.94 18.67
C SER A 608 4.89 -16.41 20.04
N ARG A 609 6.18 -16.61 20.36
CA ARG A 609 6.76 -16.02 21.57
C ARG A 609 6.83 -14.49 21.46
N GLY A 610 6.98 -13.96 20.23
CA GLY A 610 6.99 -12.53 19.95
C GLY A 610 5.62 -11.86 20.07
N ASP A 611 4.53 -12.64 20.12
CA ASP A 611 3.16 -12.15 20.27
C ASP A 611 2.69 -12.15 21.74
N LYS A 612 3.63 -12.21 22.68
CA LYS A 612 3.36 -12.20 24.13
C LYS A 612 3.99 -10.99 24.77
N TYR A 613 3.20 -10.29 25.56
CA TYR A 613 3.61 -9.09 26.28
C TYR A 613 3.33 -9.23 27.78
N SER A 614 4.25 -8.72 28.60
CA SER A 614 4.09 -8.60 30.05
C SER A 614 3.36 -7.32 30.45
N GLU A 615 3.50 -6.30 29.62
CA GLU A 615 2.84 -5.01 29.75
C GLU A 615 2.30 -4.60 28.37
N PHE A 616 1.14 -3.96 28.33
CA PHE A 616 0.54 -3.50 27.09
C PHE A 616 -0.23 -2.20 27.30
N LYS A 617 -0.14 -1.29 26.36
CA LYS A 617 -0.84 -0.02 26.39
C LYS A 617 -1.15 0.44 24.97
N TYR A 618 -2.32 1.03 24.76
CA TYR A 618 -2.72 1.61 23.50
C TYR A 618 -3.55 2.87 23.72
N VAL A 619 -3.49 3.76 22.75
CA VAL A 619 -4.19 5.05 22.76
C VAL A 619 -5.06 5.24 21.52
N GLY A 620 -5.14 4.26 20.64
CA GLY A 620 -5.97 4.27 19.45
C GLY A 620 -5.54 3.25 18.39
N ALA A 621 -6.22 3.25 17.27
CA ALA A 621 -5.91 2.37 16.13
C ALA A 621 -4.47 2.59 15.64
N LYS A 622 -3.69 1.51 15.52
CA LYS A 622 -2.25 1.53 15.15
C LYS A 622 -1.40 2.46 16.03
N ARG A 623 -1.77 2.57 17.33
CA ARG A 623 -1.04 3.32 18.34
C ARG A 623 -1.00 2.51 19.63
N TYR A 624 -0.03 1.59 19.71
CA TYR A 624 0.17 0.75 20.89
C TYR A 624 1.65 0.51 21.21
N CYS A 625 1.90 0.17 22.46
CA CYS A 625 3.20 -0.20 22.99
C CYS A 625 3.06 -1.44 23.85
N GLY A 626 4.03 -2.34 23.81
CA GLY A 626 4.06 -3.52 24.66
C GLY A 626 5.47 -3.94 25.03
N ARG A 627 5.67 -4.44 26.27
CA ARG A 627 6.93 -5.05 26.70
C ARG A 627 6.92 -6.53 26.31
N SER A 628 7.77 -6.89 25.39
CA SER A 628 7.83 -8.22 24.79
C SER A 628 8.45 -9.25 25.76
N TYR A 629 7.84 -10.43 25.87
CA TYR A 629 8.45 -11.58 26.54
C TYR A 629 9.66 -12.19 25.81
N LYS A 630 9.88 -11.79 24.57
CA LYS A 630 10.97 -12.34 23.74
C LYS A 630 12.33 -11.77 24.15
N ASP A 631 12.38 -10.47 24.34
CA ASP A 631 13.60 -9.67 24.58
C ASP A 631 13.52 -8.77 25.80
N GLY A 632 12.36 -8.59 26.40
CA GLY A 632 12.13 -7.74 27.56
C GLY A 632 12.02 -6.25 27.21
N GLU A 633 12.11 -5.88 25.93
CA GLU A 633 12.12 -4.50 25.47
C GLU A 633 10.71 -3.96 25.18
N LEU A 634 10.57 -2.64 25.19
CA LEU A 634 9.37 -1.96 24.74
C LEU A 634 9.34 -1.90 23.22
N HIS A 635 8.29 -2.42 22.63
CA HIS A 635 8.01 -2.35 21.20
C HIS A 635 6.83 -1.42 20.95
N ILE A 636 7.00 -0.46 20.04
CA ILE A 636 5.92 0.44 19.62
C ILE A 636 5.39 0.10 18.25
N THR A 637 4.12 0.37 18.05
CA THR A 637 3.50 0.46 16.72
C THR A 637 2.68 1.75 16.68
N VAL A 638 3.24 2.75 16.02
CA VAL A 638 2.62 4.06 15.82
C VAL A 638 2.71 4.40 14.35
N ALA A 639 1.56 4.62 13.71
CA ALA A 639 1.52 4.98 12.30
C ALA A 639 2.29 6.28 12.06
N GLY A 640 3.30 6.24 11.18
CA GLY A 640 4.14 7.39 10.88
C GLY A 640 5.34 7.61 11.82
N VAL A 641 5.56 6.74 12.80
CA VAL A 641 6.75 6.78 13.69
C VAL A 641 7.58 5.51 13.51
N PRO A 642 8.89 5.61 13.31
CA PRO A 642 9.76 4.43 13.23
C PRO A 642 9.71 3.60 14.53
N LYS A 643 9.74 2.28 14.40
CA LYS A 643 9.74 1.39 15.57
C LYS A 643 10.96 1.59 16.48
N SER A 644 12.09 2.00 15.91
CA SER A 644 13.30 2.35 16.64
C SER A 644 13.09 3.48 17.64
N ALA A 645 12.11 4.37 17.45
CA ALA A 645 11.81 5.48 18.35
C ALA A 645 11.27 5.02 19.73
N ALA A 646 11.11 3.72 19.99
CA ALA A 646 10.71 3.19 21.28
C ALA A 646 11.64 3.64 22.42
N PHE A 647 12.92 3.88 22.17
CA PHE A 647 13.88 4.37 23.17
C PHE A 647 13.48 5.72 23.79
N LEU A 648 12.72 6.56 23.07
CA LEU A 648 12.22 7.85 23.56
C LEU A 648 11.27 7.69 24.76
N LEU A 649 10.71 6.50 24.95
CA LEU A 649 9.89 6.17 26.12
C LEU A 649 10.74 5.97 27.40
N ASN A 650 12.09 6.00 27.33
CA ASN A 650 12.99 5.78 28.46
C ASN A 650 12.70 4.46 29.21
N ASP A 651 12.39 3.41 28.47
CA ASP A 651 12.01 2.08 28.96
C ASP A 651 10.81 2.06 29.94
N ASP A 652 9.99 3.11 29.94
CA ASP A 652 8.79 3.23 30.78
C ASP A 652 7.52 3.32 29.91
N ILE A 653 6.70 2.26 29.93
CA ILE A 653 5.45 2.19 29.16
C ILE A 653 4.44 3.27 29.56
N ARG A 654 4.53 3.83 30.77
CA ARG A 654 3.65 4.90 31.26
C ARG A 654 3.81 6.19 30.45
N ASN A 655 5.00 6.40 29.84
CA ASN A 655 5.26 7.51 28.96
C ASN A 655 4.50 7.40 27.64
N PHE A 656 4.05 6.20 27.22
CA PHE A 656 3.19 6.03 26.07
C PHE A 656 1.76 6.48 26.41
N LYS A 657 1.47 7.77 26.29
CA LYS A 657 0.18 8.39 26.67
C LYS A 657 -0.17 9.52 25.70
N LEU A 658 -1.44 9.91 25.68
CA LEU A 658 -1.88 11.10 24.91
C LEU A 658 -1.06 12.32 25.31
N GLY A 659 -0.65 13.11 24.32
CA GLY A 659 0.23 14.26 24.48
C GLY A 659 1.72 13.91 24.54
N PHE A 660 2.12 12.63 24.55
CA PHE A 660 3.55 12.28 24.43
C PHE A 660 4.05 12.63 23.02
N THR A 661 5.20 13.29 22.97
CA THR A 661 5.84 13.72 21.73
C THR A 661 7.02 12.81 21.38
N PHE A 662 6.94 12.17 20.23
CA PHE A 662 8.11 11.58 19.60
C PHE A 662 8.83 12.68 18.85
N ASP A 663 9.92 13.15 19.43
CA ASP A 663 10.82 14.16 18.88
C ASP A 663 11.28 13.74 17.48
N GLY A 664 11.09 14.61 16.51
CA GLY A 664 11.36 14.32 15.08
C GLY A 664 12.85 14.12 14.79
N GLU A 665 13.72 14.90 15.43
CA GLU A 665 15.18 14.77 15.27
C GLU A 665 15.67 13.42 15.78
N LYS A 666 15.22 13.02 16.97
CA LYS A 666 15.64 11.78 17.61
C LYS A 666 14.97 10.56 17.02
N SER A 667 13.70 10.66 16.64
CA SER A 667 12.94 9.54 16.05
C SER A 667 13.26 9.27 14.59
N GLY A 668 13.87 10.23 13.89
CA GLY A 668 14.12 10.19 12.46
C GLY A 668 12.86 10.40 11.60
N LYS A 669 11.76 10.88 12.19
CA LYS A 669 10.56 11.24 11.43
C LYS A 669 10.78 12.58 10.73
N LYS A 670 10.56 12.60 9.41
CA LYS A 670 10.73 13.79 8.57
C LYS A 670 9.43 14.14 7.83
N LEU A 671 9.19 15.43 7.68
CA LEU A 671 8.16 15.98 6.80
C LEU A 671 8.81 16.34 5.46
N HIS A 672 8.16 15.99 4.38
CA HIS A 672 8.57 16.34 3.01
C HIS A 672 7.80 17.59 2.58
N THR A 673 8.50 18.67 2.30
CA THR A 673 7.92 19.89 1.73
C THR A 673 8.51 20.09 0.34
N TYR A 674 7.62 20.11 -0.67
CA TYR A 674 8.03 20.33 -2.07
C TYR A 674 8.10 21.82 -2.35
N LYS A 675 9.18 22.24 -2.98
CA LYS A 675 9.40 23.61 -3.46
C LYS A 675 9.54 23.57 -4.97
N PHE A 676 8.69 24.30 -5.66
CA PHE A 676 8.76 24.49 -7.10
C PHE A 676 9.26 25.89 -7.43
N VAL A 677 10.06 25.99 -8.47
CA VAL A 677 10.63 27.24 -8.97
C VAL A 677 10.24 27.45 -10.44
N ASP A 678 10.21 28.70 -10.89
CA ASP A 678 9.82 29.00 -12.28
C ASP A 678 10.81 28.43 -13.30
N ASP A 679 12.13 28.52 -12.99
CA ASP A 679 13.18 27.99 -13.86
C ASP A 679 14.38 27.48 -13.05
N ILE A 680 15.26 26.75 -13.72
CA ILE A 680 16.57 26.37 -13.14
C ILE A 680 17.45 27.64 -13.05
N TYR A 681 18.23 27.70 -12.00
CA TYR A 681 19.16 28.81 -11.78
C TYR A 681 20.52 28.32 -11.28
N ILE A 682 21.52 29.18 -11.41
CA ILE A 682 22.84 28.94 -10.84
C ILE A 682 22.97 29.88 -9.65
N ASP A 683 23.22 29.30 -8.46
CA ASP A 683 23.41 30.09 -7.25
C ASP A 683 24.78 30.76 -7.23
N ASP A 684 25.02 31.62 -6.22
CA ASP A 684 26.26 32.39 -6.08
C ASP A 684 27.52 31.51 -5.92
N ASN A 685 27.35 30.24 -5.56
CA ASN A 685 28.42 29.25 -5.44
C ASN A 685 28.62 28.42 -6.73
N GLY A 686 27.85 28.69 -7.78
CA GLY A 686 27.90 27.99 -9.07
C GLY A 686 27.20 26.66 -9.09
N ASN A 687 26.33 26.39 -8.10
CA ASN A 687 25.50 25.17 -8.08
C ASN A 687 24.30 25.32 -9.01
N GLU A 688 24.00 24.30 -9.78
CA GLU A 688 22.76 24.18 -10.54
C GLU A 688 21.63 23.78 -9.61
N THR A 689 20.57 24.54 -9.60
CA THR A 689 19.42 24.35 -8.72
C THR A 689 18.11 24.50 -9.50
N GLY A 690 17.12 23.75 -9.08
CA GLY A 690 15.77 23.77 -9.61
C GLY A 690 14.78 23.49 -8.47
N ASP A 691 13.73 22.74 -8.78
CA ASP A 691 12.80 22.27 -7.75
C ASP A 691 13.53 21.48 -6.67
N SER A 692 13.00 21.48 -5.45
CA SER A 692 13.63 20.79 -4.33
C SER A 692 12.60 20.16 -3.40
N VAL A 693 13.09 19.23 -2.55
CA VAL A 693 12.31 18.60 -1.48
C VAL A 693 13.02 18.85 -0.17
N ASP A 694 12.42 19.67 0.68
CA ASP A 694 12.95 19.91 2.01
C ASP A 694 12.51 18.80 2.96
N LEU A 695 13.48 18.25 3.70
CA LEU A 695 13.27 17.19 4.70
C LEU A 695 13.48 17.80 6.08
N SER A 696 12.39 18.21 6.73
CA SER A 696 12.47 18.74 8.08
C SER A 696 12.12 17.68 9.12
N PRO A 697 12.88 17.58 10.24
CA PRO A 697 12.45 16.79 11.38
C PRO A 697 11.05 17.19 11.80
N CYS A 698 10.18 16.25 12.05
CA CYS A 698 8.80 16.52 12.41
C CYS A 698 8.42 15.73 13.67
N ASP A 699 8.07 16.47 14.73
CA ASP A 699 7.54 15.88 15.94
C ASP A 699 6.24 15.14 15.67
N TYR A 700 6.04 14.03 16.37
CA TYR A 700 4.78 13.30 16.34
C TYR A 700 4.18 13.28 17.74
N ILE A 701 3.04 13.93 17.90
CA ILE A 701 2.32 13.95 19.17
C ILE A 701 1.29 12.82 19.16
N LEU A 702 1.32 11.94 20.15
CA LEU A 702 0.27 10.95 20.36
C LEU A 702 -1.03 11.69 20.72
N SER A 703 -1.87 11.88 19.73
CA SER A 703 -3.21 12.45 19.87
C SER A 703 -4.26 11.35 19.89
N GLU A 704 -5.44 11.68 20.38
CA GLU A 704 -6.63 10.88 20.05
C GLU A 704 -6.73 10.79 18.53
N VAL A 705 -7.27 9.68 18.02
CA VAL A 705 -7.52 9.56 16.59
C VAL A 705 -8.56 10.61 16.25
N SER A 706 -8.14 11.76 15.74
CA SER A 706 -9.06 12.59 14.97
C SER A 706 -9.32 11.81 13.68
N TYR A 707 -10.55 11.33 13.50
CA TYR A 707 -11.02 10.94 12.19
C TYR A 707 -10.81 12.12 11.26
N HIS A 708 -10.56 11.78 10.01
CA HIS A 708 -10.41 12.69 8.91
C HIS A 708 -11.11 14.00 9.19
N SER A 709 -10.36 15.01 9.26
CA SER A 709 -10.63 16.36 9.64
C SER A 709 -12.00 16.61 10.29
N ILE A 710 -11.98 17.23 11.46
CA ILE A 710 -13.14 17.92 12.00
C ILE A 710 -13.85 18.72 10.90
N ASP A 711 -13.15 19.14 9.86
CA ASP A 711 -13.68 19.86 8.70
C ASP A 711 -14.53 19.01 7.77
N GLU A 712 -14.16 17.75 7.49
CA GLU A 712 -15.09 16.79 6.83
C GLU A 712 -16.29 16.47 7.73
N TYR A 713 -16.07 16.40 9.04
CA TYR A 713 -17.11 16.20 10.02
C TYR A 713 -18.05 17.42 10.13
N ILE A 714 -17.53 18.64 10.08
CA ILE A 714 -18.31 19.88 10.17
C ILE A 714 -18.99 20.19 8.84
N ASN A 715 -18.39 19.90 7.69
CA ASN A 715 -18.94 20.19 6.37
C ASN A 715 -19.93 19.13 5.85
N ALA A 716 -19.92 17.91 6.41
CA ALA A 716 -20.93 16.88 6.11
C ALA A 716 -22.25 17.04 6.89
N THR A 717 -22.49 18.13 7.65
CA THR A 717 -23.15 17.96 8.92
C THR A 717 -24.60 18.37 8.97
N GLU A 718 -25.01 19.46 8.41
CA GLU A 718 -26.40 19.91 8.63
C GLU A 718 -27.36 19.26 7.64
N GLU A 719 -26.99 19.13 6.39
CA GLU A 719 -27.86 18.53 5.37
C GLU A 719 -27.99 17.00 5.54
N GLU A 720 -26.90 16.29 5.84
CA GLU A 720 -26.91 14.83 6.06
C GLU A 720 -27.62 14.44 7.37
N TYR A 721 -27.51 15.26 8.42
CA TYR A 721 -28.27 15.08 9.66
C TYR A 721 -29.76 15.32 9.44
N MET A 722 -30.11 16.31 8.65
CA MET A 722 -31.53 16.62 8.32
C MET A 722 -32.13 15.53 7.45
N GLU A 723 -31.41 15.02 6.44
CA GLU A 723 -31.84 13.87 5.62
C GLU A 723 -32.09 12.61 6.46
N CYS A 724 -31.19 12.28 7.40
CA CYS A 724 -31.35 11.11 8.28
C CYS A 724 -32.52 11.32 9.26
N ALA A 725 -32.75 12.55 9.75
CA ALA A 725 -33.87 12.90 10.61
C ALA A 725 -35.20 12.91 9.84
N GLU A 726 -35.20 13.41 8.61
CA GLU A 726 -36.37 13.39 7.72
C GLU A 726 -36.74 11.96 7.31
N GLU A 727 -35.76 11.15 6.92
CA GLU A 727 -35.95 9.71 6.65
C GLU A 727 -36.47 8.95 7.88
N TYR A 728 -36.01 9.30 9.08
CA TYR A 728 -36.52 8.71 10.32
C TYR A 728 -37.98 9.13 10.59
N LEU A 729 -38.28 10.41 10.40
CA LEU A 729 -39.65 10.95 10.57
C LEU A 729 -40.62 10.36 9.53
N ASP A 730 -40.21 10.26 8.28
CA ASP A 730 -41.02 9.65 7.20
C ASP A 730 -41.22 8.13 7.39
N MET A 731 -40.38 7.45 8.17
CA MET A 731 -40.54 6.02 8.47
C MET A 731 -41.36 5.76 9.74
N VAL A 732 -41.49 6.73 10.63
CA VAL A 732 -42.19 6.59 11.93
C VAL A 732 -43.59 7.17 11.91
N ILE A 733 -43.91 8.08 10.97
CA ILE A 733 -45.24 8.61 10.70
C ILE A 733 -45.90 7.80 9.56
#